data_197e91150d5c80a29239e29d86cc429c
#
_entry.id   197e91150d5c80a29239e29d86cc429c
#
_cell.length_a   1.000
_cell.length_b   1.000
_cell.length_c   1.000
_cell.angle_alpha   90.00
_cell.angle_beta   90.00
_cell.angle_gamma   90.00
#
_symmetry.space_group_name_H-M   'P 1'
#
loop_
_entity.id
_entity.type
_entity.pdbx_description
1 polymer ?
#
loop_
_entity_poly.entity_id
_entity_poly.type
_entity_poly.pdbx_seq_one_letter_code
_entity_poly.pdbx_strand_id
1 'polypeptide(L)'
;MISRTLTRAFALTTFLLLPFLVSGAINSSQTTNPAIRVGENIRISAQDGARVYADATIHSHPSRPHNLLMCSTAWSSGGNDHRTAVTYASSDDGRTWTKTFESDPADRPNDPACTMAADGVAYHLVSPRVFDPDGRPKAMFVYRSTDAGYHWELVGRVPYIDRPSITVDSTDSPYRGRVYVHGTGYIESIAGSPPNRKGLILWRSSDQGHTFIGPVARIFFDRDYAYVSSNAVVLPDGTWLAGVDQLHNLYSSATAAFAAEDNVPSSTPGHPNVALLVVKSTNGGETLSPGTKVDDWYLAVPGKWRGFTSIIPMLAADTHSKAFQNSLYAVWPDNRSGRAEIRFSYSRDAGRTWSRSILVNDDQGAPGSNARNHLNPMITVNDAGVVGIAWYDRRDAEDNLGWTVRFTASFDGGETFLPSVPVSSQAQRYRDKDPIFTTNVIERGSHVTFMIKGLGFQYSGGAFVGITTNAAGDFFPCWTDNRTGVMQAWTAGIHINDQAVRNIYSKWSSLNDVTTGVAIELTESSFNLTEGLVTVKARILNQTSEPICKPIVLRAVSLDSRSGTPTAINSDNGLTGSYAAWMFDDTLQGDCLGNQERSGTRELRFRLADIRYLNDDYSLNDRAAQQDRLGLIRFEGRVLAARQE
;
A
#
# COMPACT_ATOMS: atom_id res chain seq x y z
N MET A 1 5.85 -89.16 -31.40
CA MET A 1 5.65 -88.15 -32.43
C MET A 1 6.04 -86.82 -31.79
N ILE A 2 7.02 -86.20 -32.36
CA ILE A 2 7.85 -85.20 -31.77
C ILE A 2 7.25 -83.79 -31.99
N SER A 3 7.04 -83.02 -30.91
CA SER A 3 6.70 -81.60 -31.03
C SER A 3 7.87 -80.77 -30.50
N ARG A 4 8.40 -79.95 -31.36
CA ARG A 4 9.49 -79.02 -31.02
C ARG A 4 8.91 -77.69 -30.51
N THR A 5 9.28 -77.32 -29.30
CA THR A 5 8.99 -76.00 -28.68
C THR A 5 10.07 -75.01 -29.07
N LEU A 6 9.68 -73.90 -29.69
CA LEU A 6 10.59 -72.75 -29.95
C LEU A 6 10.41 -71.74 -28.83
N THR A 7 11.47 -71.52 -28.05
CA THR A 7 11.58 -70.47 -27.05
C THR A 7 12.03 -69.16 -27.74
N ARG A 8 11.17 -68.11 -27.72
CA ARG A 8 11.58 -66.75 -28.10
C ARG A 8 11.91 -65.97 -26.83
N ALA A 9 13.11 -65.53 -26.73
CA ALA A 9 13.58 -64.57 -25.71
C ALA A 9 13.05 -63.19 -26.06
N PHE A 10 12.30 -62.57 -25.14
CA PHE A 10 11.94 -61.15 -25.18
C PHE A 10 13.01 -60.39 -24.37
N ALA A 11 13.77 -59.52 -25.03
CA ALA A 11 14.60 -58.54 -24.37
C ALA A 11 13.74 -57.38 -23.87
N LEU A 12 13.66 -57.21 -22.56
CA LEU A 12 12.99 -56.08 -21.91
C LEU A 12 13.96 -54.92 -21.92
N THR A 13 13.74 -53.92 -22.80
CA THR A 13 14.42 -52.65 -22.76
C THR A 13 13.73 -51.72 -21.78
N THR A 14 14.30 -51.56 -20.61
CA THR A 14 13.81 -50.64 -19.58
C THR A 14 14.14 -49.23 -20.01
N PHE A 15 13.12 -48.45 -20.46
CA PHE A 15 13.22 -47.02 -20.61
C PHE A 15 13.11 -46.37 -19.24
N LEU A 16 14.21 -45.84 -18.71
CA LEU A 16 14.22 -44.89 -17.60
C LEU A 16 13.63 -43.57 -18.09
N LEU A 17 12.37 -43.30 -17.77
CA LEU A 17 11.75 -41.97 -17.84
C LEU A 17 12.30 -41.16 -16.67
N LEU A 18 13.31 -40.32 -16.91
CA LEU A 18 13.66 -39.21 -16.05
C LEU A 18 12.55 -38.17 -16.15
N PRO A 19 11.95 -37.74 -15.04
CA PRO A 19 11.05 -36.58 -15.07
C PRO A 19 11.89 -35.33 -15.31
N PHE A 20 11.77 -34.73 -16.49
CA PHE A 20 12.19 -33.36 -16.72
C PHE A 20 11.33 -32.46 -15.83
N LEU A 21 11.88 -32.05 -14.68
CA LEU A 21 11.42 -30.88 -13.96
C LEU A 21 11.74 -29.67 -14.86
N VAL A 22 10.75 -29.27 -15.66
CA VAL A 22 10.77 -27.95 -16.28
C VAL A 22 10.52 -26.96 -15.15
N SER A 23 11.60 -26.51 -14.53
CA SER A 23 11.61 -25.29 -13.75
C SER A 23 11.33 -24.16 -14.73
N GLY A 24 10.07 -23.71 -14.77
CA GLY A 24 9.69 -22.51 -15.48
C GLY A 24 10.36 -21.31 -14.83
N ALA A 25 11.61 -21.04 -15.20
CA ALA A 25 12.20 -19.74 -14.96
C ALA A 25 11.35 -18.74 -15.73
N ILE A 26 10.65 -17.87 -15.01
CA ILE A 26 10.01 -16.70 -15.59
C ILE A 26 11.13 -15.82 -16.12
N ASN A 27 11.37 -15.88 -17.43
CA ASN A 27 12.13 -14.86 -18.13
C ASN A 27 11.28 -13.59 -18.20
N SER A 28 11.02 -12.97 -17.05
CA SER A 28 10.70 -11.55 -17.03
C SER A 28 12.00 -10.84 -17.42
N SER A 29 11.98 -10.08 -18.48
CA SER A 29 13.00 -9.06 -18.71
C SER A 29 12.97 -8.15 -17.47
N GLN A 30 13.83 -8.43 -16.49
CA GLN A 30 13.97 -7.61 -15.29
C GLN A 30 14.43 -6.25 -15.78
N THR A 31 13.54 -5.28 -15.77
CA THR A 31 13.91 -3.87 -15.85
C THR A 31 14.70 -3.57 -14.58
N THR A 32 16.02 -3.72 -14.65
CA THR A 32 16.90 -3.34 -13.55
C THR A 32 16.92 -1.82 -13.49
N ASN A 33 16.30 -1.26 -12.48
CA ASN A 33 16.46 0.15 -12.19
C ASN A 33 17.78 0.32 -11.43
N PRO A 34 18.79 1.01 -11.98
CA PRO A 34 20.10 1.14 -11.33
C PRO A 34 20.03 1.91 -9.99
N ALA A 35 18.95 2.63 -9.76
CA ALA A 35 18.72 3.38 -8.52
C ALA A 35 18.18 2.53 -7.36
N ILE A 36 17.56 1.38 -7.64
CA ILE A 36 16.94 0.51 -6.64
C ILE A 36 17.58 -0.88 -6.69
N ARG A 37 18.23 -1.30 -5.61
CA ARG A 37 18.83 -2.62 -5.47
C ARG A 37 18.08 -3.43 -4.42
N VAL A 38 17.46 -4.51 -4.84
CA VAL A 38 16.76 -5.46 -3.96
C VAL A 38 17.72 -6.56 -3.54
N GLY A 39 17.79 -6.83 -2.23
CA GLY A 39 18.56 -7.91 -1.65
C GLY A 39 17.85 -9.27 -1.74
N GLU A 40 18.43 -10.26 -1.08
CA GLU A 40 17.85 -11.60 -0.99
C GLU A 40 16.53 -11.60 -0.20
N ASN A 41 15.60 -12.47 -0.61
CA ASN A 41 14.37 -12.68 0.14
C ASN A 41 14.63 -13.57 1.36
N ILE A 42 14.41 -13.05 2.54
CA ILE A 42 14.64 -13.72 3.82
C ILE A 42 13.31 -14.17 4.41
N ARG A 43 13.19 -15.44 4.75
CA ARG A 43 12.03 -15.97 5.45
C ARG A 43 12.13 -15.69 6.95
N ILE A 44 11.33 -14.75 7.45
CA ILE A 44 11.28 -14.35 8.86
C ILE A 44 10.83 -15.53 9.73
N SER A 45 9.78 -16.21 9.30
CA SER A 45 9.15 -17.32 10.04
C SER A 45 9.83 -18.68 9.84
N ALA A 46 11.13 -18.70 9.52
CA ALA A 46 11.86 -19.95 9.20
C ALA A 46 11.85 -20.99 10.33
N GLN A 47 11.78 -20.55 11.58
CA GLN A 47 11.78 -21.43 12.75
C GLN A 47 10.45 -22.18 12.95
N ASP A 48 9.34 -21.67 12.41
CA ASP A 48 8.00 -22.21 12.64
C ASP A 48 7.44 -23.05 11.46
N GLY A 49 8.26 -23.45 10.55
CA GLY A 49 8.10 -24.45 9.48
C GLY A 49 6.75 -24.53 8.77
N ALA A 50 5.75 -25.12 9.40
CA ALA A 50 4.46 -25.46 8.79
C ALA A 50 3.28 -24.58 9.25
N ARG A 51 3.52 -23.54 10.04
CA ARG A 51 2.46 -22.63 10.49
C ARG A 51 2.12 -21.62 9.39
N VAL A 52 0.87 -21.19 9.36
CA VAL A 52 0.37 -20.16 8.45
C VAL A 52 0.49 -18.79 9.09
N TYR A 53 0.97 -17.82 8.36
CA TYR A 53 1.17 -16.44 8.80
C TYR A 53 0.27 -15.49 8.03
N ALA A 54 -0.29 -14.49 8.73
CA ALA A 54 -1.01 -13.37 8.13
C ALA A 54 -0.89 -12.12 9.03
N ASP A 55 -1.24 -10.97 8.45
CA ASP A 55 -1.17 -9.68 9.15
C ASP A 55 0.25 -9.38 9.67
N ALA A 56 1.24 -9.52 8.79
CA ALA A 56 2.64 -9.32 9.13
C ALA A 56 3.05 -7.85 8.96
N THR A 57 3.40 -7.19 10.07
CA THR A 57 3.93 -5.84 10.08
C THR A 57 5.38 -5.81 10.54
N ILE A 58 6.16 -4.83 10.10
CA ILE A 58 7.58 -4.71 10.41
C ILE A 58 7.92 -3.30 10.86
N HIS A 59 8.81 -3.19 11.84
CA HIS A 59 9.27 -1.94 12.43
C HIS A 59 10.78 -1.99 12.63
N SER A 60 11.42 -0.84 12.58
CA SER A 60 12.86 -0.69 12.85
C SER A 60 13.11 0.05 14.15
N HIS A 61 14.27 -0.15 14.71
CA HIS A 61 14.75 0.67 15.81
C HIS A 61 15.24 2.02 15.24
N PRO A 62 14.68 3.16 15.65
CA PRO A 62 14.98 4.44 15.03
C PRO A 62 16.45 4.87 15.07
N SER A 63 17.21 4.43 16.08
CA SER A 63 18.62 4.83 16.27
C SER A 63 19.63 3.67 16.22
N ARG A 64 19.17 2.42 16.10
CA ARG A 64 20.05 1.25 15.94
C ARG A 64 19.80 0.64 14.57
N PRO A 65 20.69 0.87 13.58
CA PRO A 65 20.41 0.60 12.18
C PRO A 65 20.05 -0.85 11.87
N HIS A 66 20.56 -1.80 12.66
CA HIS A 66 20.46 -3.24 12.38
C HIS A 66 19.29 -3.96 13.06
N ASN A 67 18.54 -3.25 13.93
CA ASN A 67 17.46 -3.88 14.69
C ASN A 67 16.12 -3.72 14.02
N LEU A 68 15.48 -4.84 13.71
CA LEU A 68 14.14 -4.93 13.13
C LEU A 68 13.24 -5.80 14.02
N LEU A 69 11.96 -5.49 14.02
CA LEU A 69 10.90 -6.20 14.74
C LEU A 69 9.76 -6.52 13.78
N MET A 70 9.31 -7.77 13.74
CA MET A 70 8.11 -8.18 12.99
C MET A 70 7.09 -8.78 13.95
N CYS A 71 5.82 -8.41 13.81
CA CYS A 71 4.71 -9.09 14.47
C CYS A 71 3.66 -9.57 13.45
N SER A 72 3.01 -10.68 13.81
CA SER A 72 2.06 -11.36 12.93
C SER A 72 1.11 -12.24 13.72
N THR A 73 0.00 -12.62 13.11
CA THR A 73 -0.81 -13.75 13.56
C THR A 73 -0.30 -15.04 12.92
N ALA A 74 -0.19 -16.11 13.72
CA ALA A 74 0.25 -17.42 13.27
C ALA A 74 -0.79 -18.50 13.62
N TRP A 75 -1.06 -19.44 12.72
CA TRP A 75 -1.98 -20.57 12.89
C TRP A 75 -1.27 -21.90 12.73
N SER A 76 -1.69 -22.89 13.49
CA SER A 76 -1.26 -24.27 13.28
C SER A 76 -1.97 -24.88 12.07
N SER A 77 -1.27 -25.62 11.22
CA SER A 77 -1.76 -26.28 10.00
C SER A 77 -2.63 -27.50 10.26
N GLY A 78 -3.48 -27.50 11.26
CA GLY A 78 -4.26 -28.70 11.62
C GLY A 78 -5.76 -28.50 11.76
N GLY A 79 -6.32 -27.40 11.25
CA GLY A 79 -7.75 -27.14 11.35
C GLY A 79 -8.25 -26.77 12.74
N ASN A 80 -7.44 -26.78 13.75
CA ASN A 80 -7.76 -26.24 15.06
C ASN A 80 -7.57 -24.73 15.05
N ASP A 81 -8.55 -23.99 15.55
CA ASP A 81 -8.55 -22.53 15.65
C ASP A 81 -7.55 -22.02 16.72
N HIS A 82 -6.33 -22.58 16.67
CA HIS A 82 -5.24 -22.20 17.55
C HIS A 82 -4.41 -21.12 16.89
N ARG A 83 -4.85 -19.89 17.08
CA ARG A 83 -4.13 -18.69 16.66
C ARG A 83 -3.30 -18.16 17.79
N THR A 84 -2.11 -17.65 17.46
CA THR A 84 -1.26 -16.92 18.39
C THR A 84 -0.77 -15.64 17.73
N ALA A 85 -0.56 -14.61 18.51
CA ALA A 85 0.21 -13.45 18.10
C ALA A 85 1.69 -13.76 18.34
N VAL A 86 2.54 -13.51 17.36
CA VAL A 86 3.96 -13.81 17.42
C VAL A 86 4.80 -12.58 17.11
N THR A 87 6.01 -12.55 17.68
CA THR A 87 7.00 -11.52 17.37
C THR A 87 8.34 -12.18 17.03
N TYR A 88 9.00 -11.61 16.03
CA TYR A 88 10.37 -11.95 15.64
C TYR A 88 11.23 -10.71 15.70
N ALA A 89 12.45 -10.85 16.23
CA ALA A 89 13.46 -9.80 16.27
C ALA A 89 14.68 -10.17 15.44
N SER A 90 15.29 -9.17 14.84
CA SER A 90 16.56 -9.25 14.12
C SER A 90 17.50 -8.16 14.62
N SER A 91 18.81 -8.43 14.66
CA SER A 91 19.86 -7.46 14.99
C SER A 91 20.92 -7.33 13.90
N ASP A 92 20.64 -7.79 12.69
CA ASP A 92 21.56 -7.87 11.56
C ASP A 92 20.93 -7.47 10.22
N ASP A 93 20.07 -6.44 10.23
CA ASP A 93 19.31 -5.96 9.05
C ASP A 93 18.42 -7.03 8.43
N GLY A 94 17.78 -7.84 9.25
CA GLY A 94 16.83 -8.83 8.79
C GLY A 94 17.44 -10.05 8.10
N ARG A 95 18.77 -10.26 8.21
CA ARG A 95 19.44 -11.46 7.66
C ARG A 95 19.10 -12.70 8.46
N THR A 96 19.02 -12.57 9.78
CA THR A 96 18.57 -13.63 10.67
C THR A 96 17.47 -13.14 11.61
N TRP A 97 16.56 -14.04 11.99
CA TRP A 97 15.39 -13.74 12.80
C TRP A 97 15.23 -14.75 13.92
N THR A 98 14.90 -14.25 15.10
CA THR A 98 14.60 -15.07 16.28
C THR A 98 13.16 -14.82 16.72
N LYS A 99 12.38 -15.88 16.94
CA LYS A 99 11.06 -15.75 17.55
C LYS A 99 11.23 -15.41 19.04
N THR A 100 10.70 -14.27 19.45
CA THR A 100 10.92 -13.72 20.81
C THR A 100 9.66 -13.67 21.65
N PHE A 101 8.49 -13.81 21.02
CA PHE A 101 7.21 -13.81 21.70
C PHE A 101 6.19 -14.71 21.01
N GLU A 102 5.35 -15.32 21.81
CA GLU A 102 4.15 -16.03 21.39
C GLU A 102 3.06 -15.91 22.46
N SER A 103 1.86 -15.44 22.07
CA SER A 103 0.73 -15.32 22.99
C SER A 103 0.10 -16.67 23.33
N ASP A 104 -0.72 -16.69 24.39
CA ASP A 104 -1.54 -17.85 24.70
C ASP A 104 -2.51 -18.16 23.53
N PRO A 105 -2.51 -19.37 22.97
CA PRO A 105 -3.46 -19.76 21.92
C PRO A 105 -4.93 -19.74 22.39
N ALA A 106 -5.20 -19.81 23.70
CA ALA A 106 -6.56 -19.69 24.25
C ALA A 106 -7.17 -18.31 24.01
N ASP A 107 -6.35 -17.28 23.82
CA ASP A 107 -6.81 -15.91 23.51
C ASP A 107 -7.27 -15.74 22.08
N ARG A 108 -6.89 -16.66 21.16
CA ARG A 108 -7.24 -16.61 19.73
C ARG A 108 -7.07 -15.24 19.11
N PRO A 109 -5.91 -14.59 19.23
CA PRO A 109 -5.73 -13.20 18.85
C PRO A 109 -5.91 -12.97 17.37
N ASN A 110 -6.31 -11.76 17.01
CA ASN A 110 -6.36 -11.23 15.67
C ASN A 110 -5.67 -9.87 15.65
N ASP A 111 -5.36 -9.39 14.43
CA ASP A 111 -4.91 -8.02 14.19
C ASP A 111 -3.78 -7.59 15.16
N PRO A 112 -2.64 -8.31 15.18
CA PRO A 112 -1.52 -7.95 16.04
C PRO A 112 -0.94 -6.61 15.56
N ALA A 113 -0.62 -5.73 16.49
CA ALA A 113 0.04 -4.47 16.19
C ALA A 113 1.30 -4.32 17.07
N CYS A 114 2.40 -3.90 16.49
CA CYS A 114 3.60 -3.56 17.23
C CYS A 114 4.19 -2.23 16.78
N THR A 115 5.09 -1.70 17.59
CA THR A 115 5.83 -0.47 17.28
C THR A 115 7.12 -0.45 18.07
N MET A 116 8.06 0.40 17.67
CA MET A 116 9.31 0.63 18.38
C MET A 116 9.53 2.13 18.57
N ALA A 117 9.82 2.54 19.80
CA ALA A 117 10.08 3.92 20.18
C ALA A 117 11.54 4.33 19.90
N ALA A 118 11.82 5.63 19.91
CA ALA A 118 13.15 6.20 19.64
C ALA A 118 14.25 5.70 20.61
N ASP A 119 13.89 5.37 21.84
CA ASP A 119 14.78 4.80 22.86
C ASP A 119 14.97 3.28 22.74
N GLY A 120 14.31 2.64 21.75
CA GLY A 120 14.36 1.19 21.52
C GLY A 120 13.41 0.37 22.36
N VAL A 121 12.53 1.01 23.11
CA VAL A 121 11.42 0.32 23.76
C VAL A 121 10.43 -0.12 22.70
N ALA A 122 10.12 -1.42 22.67
CA ALA A 122 9.14 -1.98 21.77
C ALA A 122 7.82 -2.29 22.49
N TYR A 123 6.72 -2.17 21.75
CA TYR A 123 5.39 -2.51 22.24
C TYR A 123 4.73 -3.50 21.29
N HIS A 124 4.02 -4.48 21.87
CA HIS A 124 3.18 -5.41 21.13
C HIS A 124 1.78 -5.42 21.73
N LEU A 125 0.79 -5.11 20.93
CA LEU A 125 -0.62 -5.13 21.26
C LEU A 125 -1.22 -6.46 20.78
N VAL A 126 -1.66 -7.28 21.73
CA VAL A 126 -2.34 -8.55 21.45
C VAL A 126 -3.84 -8.34 21.64
N SER A 127 -4.61 -8.61 20.60
CA SER A 127 -6.07 -8.40 20.57
C SER A 127 -6.80 -9.75 20.66
N PRO A 128 -7.20 -10.22 21.89
CA PRO A 128 -7.93 -11.47 22.04
C PRO A 128 -9.29 -11.45 21.36
N ARG A 129 -9.67 -12.56 20.69
CA ARG A 129 -11.01 -12.76 20.13
C ARG A 129 -11.83 -13.74 20.96
N VAL A 130 -11.80 -13.58 22.24
CA VAL A 130 -12.59 -14.32 23.21
C VAL A 130 -13.48 -13.36 24.02
N PHE A 131 -14.60 -13.88 24.49
CA PHE A 131 -15.58 -13.12 25.23
C PHE A 131 -15.56 -13.60 26.69
N ASP A 132 -15.77 -12.68 27.60
CA ASP A 132 -16.03 -12.99 28.99
C ASP A 132 -17.40 -13.70 29.14
N PRO A 133 -17.67 -14.36 30.28
CA PRO A 133 -18.94 -15.05 30.50
C PRO A 133 -20.18 -14.17 30.33
N ASP A 134 -20.05 -12.86 30.47
CA ASP A 134 -21.12 -11.87 30.27
C ASP A 134 -21.23 -11.42 28.79
N GLY A 135 -20.48 -12.03 27.87
CA GLY A 135 -20.52 -11.76 26.44
C GLY A 135 -19.75 -10.52 25.99
N ARG A 136 -18.92 -9.92 26.82
CA ARG A 136 -18.06 -8.81 26.47
C ARG A 136 -16.74 -9.28 25.90
N PRO A 137 -16.18 -8.60 24.87
CA PRO A 137 -14.84 -8.88 24.39
C PRO A 137 -13.81 -8.65 25.49
N LYS A 138 -12.86 -9.59 25.67
CA LYS A 138 -11.73 -9.39 26.59
C LYS A 138 -10.93 -8.15 26.18
N ALA A 139 -10.32 -7.49 27.17
CA ALA A 139 -9.39 -6.41 26.94
C ALA A 139 -8.19 -6.86 26.11
N MET A 140 -7.64 -5.97 25.29
CA MET A 140 -6.36 -6.15 24.61
C MET A 140 -5.22 -6.04 25.60
N PHE A 141 -4.15 -6.81 25.37
CA PHE A 141 -2.96 -6.85 26.21
C PHE A 141 -1.85 -6.03 25.58
N VAL A 142 -1.21 -5.18 26.37
CA VAL A 142 -0.05 -4.39 25.95
C VAL A 142 1.19 -5.02 26.57
N TYR A 143 2.02 -5.62 25.73
CA TYR A 143 3.33 -6.11 26.08
C TYR A 143 4.39 -5.07 25.73
N ARG A 144 5.43 -4.98 26.56
CA ARG A 144 6.56 -4.06 26.44
C ARG A 144 7.88 -4.82 26.49
N SER A 145 8.83 -4.38 25.70
CA SER A 145 10.21 -4.84 25.69
C SER A 145 11.14 -3.64 25.82
N THR A 146 12.18 -3.76 26.64
CA THR A 146 13.23 -2.73 26.82
C THR A 146 14.54 -3.08 26.11
N ASP A 147 14.57 -4.20 25.39
CA ASP A 147 15.75 -4.73 24.70
C ASP A 147 15.51 -4.98 23.21
N ALA A 148 14.76 -4.08 22.57
CA ALA A 148 14.46 -4.10 21.14
C ALA A 148 13.64 -5.34 20.69
N GLY A 149 12.76 -5.84 21.56
CA GLY A 149 11.83 -6.92 21.23
C GLY A 149 12.33 -8.33 21.53
N TYR A 150 13.41 -8.48 22.34
CA TYR A 150 13.92 -9.81 22.70
C TYR A 150 13.22 -10.41 23.93
N HIS A 151 12.89 -9.61 24.95
CA HIS A 151 12.14 -10.06 26.13
C HIS A 151 10.92 -9.17 26.34
N TRP A 152 9.80 -9.76 26.73
CA TRP A 152 8.51 -9.11 26.81
C TRP A 152 7.87 -9.26 28.18
N GLU A 153 7.28 -8.17 28.69
CA GLU A 153 6.48 -8.13 29.90
C GLU A 153 5.07 -7.59 29.60
N LEU A 154 4.05 -8.16 30.22
CA LEU A 154 2.70 -7.61 30.18
C LEU A 154 2.64 -6.38 31.09
N VAL A 155 2.47 -5.18 30.53
CA VAL A 155 2.48 -3.93 31.29
C VAL A 155 1.10 -3.31 31.45
N GLY A 156 0.18 -3.52 30.52
CA GLY A 156 -1.13 -2.85 30.56
C GLY A 156 -2.22 -3.57 29.79
N ARG A 157 -3.43 -3.01 29.91
CA ARG A 157 -4.61 -3.50 29.21
C ARG A 157 -5.42 -2.32 28.67
N VAL A 158 -6.02 -2.52 27.47
CA VAL A 158 -6.88 -1.54 26.81
C VAL A 158 -8.19 -2.23 26.43
N PRO A 159 -9.35 -1.60 26.61
CA PRO A 159 -10.61 -2.16 26.13
C PRO A 159 -10.52 -2.53 24.64
N TYR A 160 -11.21 -3.60 24.26
CA TYR A 160 -11.22 -4.09 22.87
C TYR A 160 -11.70 -3.05 21.88
N ILE A 161 -10.96 -2.88 20.81
CA ILE A 161 -11.33 -2.15 19.59
C ILE A 161 -10.99 -3.01 18.38
N ASP A 162 -11.70 -2.81 17.29
CA ASP A 162 -11.47 -3.55 16.05
C ASP A 162 -10.35 -2.88 15.23
N ARG A 163 -9.51 -3.68 14.58
CA ARG A 163 -8.36 -3.21 13.79
C ARG A 163 -7.45 -2.25 14.57
N PRO A 164 -6.94 -2.69 15.71
CA PRO A 164 -6.13 -1.84 16.57
C PRO A 164 -4.78 -1.52 15.94
N SER A 165 -4.29 -0.33 16.22
CA SER A 165 -2.92 0.11 15.93
C SER A 165 -2.29 0.69 17.19
N ILE A 166 -1.00 0.53 17.35
CA ILE A 166 -0.21 1.10 18.44
C ILE A 166 0.91 1.97 17.87
N THR A 167 1.05 3.18 18.40
CA THR A 167 2.03 4.17 17.94
C THR A 167 2.66 4.85 19.15
N VAL A 168 3.95 5.15 19.07
CA VAL A 168 4.67 5.91 20.10
C VAL A 168 5.12 7.23 19.52
N ASP A 169 4.99 8.30 20.29
CA ASP A 169 5.62 9.57 19.95
C ASP A 169 7.14 9.43 20.16
N SER A 170 7.84 9.24 19.06
CA SER A 170 9.30 9.14 19.00
C SER A 170 9.98 10.49 18.66
N THR A 171 9.22 11.58 18.63
CA THR A 171 9.71 12.92 18.31
C THR A 171 10.29 13.63 19.54
N ASP A 172 10.82 14.83 19.36
CA ASP A 172 11.27 15.69 20.47
C ASP A 172 10.15 16.61 21.01
N SER A 173 8.90 16.25 20.75
CA SER A 173 7.72 16.96 21.19
C SER A 173 7.53 16.90 22.71
N PRO A 174 6.63 17.74 23.30
CA PRO A 174 6.22 17.62 24.70
C PRO A 174 5.56 16.28 25.07
N TYR A 175 5.19 15.48 24.07
CA TYR A 175 4.53 14.17 24.24
C TYR A 175 5.45 12.99 23.99
N ARG A 176 6.77 13.22 23.87
CA ARG A 176 7.78 12.17 23.65
C ARG A 176 7.58 10.99 24.61
N GLY A 177 7.57 9.77 24.05
CA GLY A 177 7.35 8.52 24.79
C GLY A 177 5.87 8.20 25.07
N ARG A 178 4.92 9.06 24.69
CA ARG A 178 3.49 8.77 24.85
C ARG A 178 3.09 7.65 23.91
N VAL A 179 2.39 6.65 24.45
CA VAL A 179 1.86 5.51 23.70
C VAL A 179 0.40 5.77 23.35
N TYR A 180 0.06 5.59 22.08
CA TYR A 180 -1.29 5.72 21.57
C TYR A 180 -1.76 4.36 21.05
N VAL A 181 -2.97 3.96 21.46
CA VAL A 181 -3.69 2.80 20.91
C VAL A 181 -4.99 3.31 20.29
N HIS A 182 -5.18 3.07 19.01
CA HIS A 182 -6.38 3.49 18.31
C HIS A 182 -6.91 2.38 17.40
N GLY A 183 -8.17 2.52 17.01
CA GLY A 183 -8.86 1.59 16.12
C GLY A 183 -10.32 2.02 15.95
N THR A 184 -11.13 1.15 15.37
CA THR A 184 -12.56 1.37 15.24
C THR A 184 -13.33 0.59 16.32
N GLY A 185 -14.35 1.20 16.88
CA GLY A 185 -15.14 0.58 17.94
C GLY A 185 -16.51 1.17 18.09
N TYR A 186 -17.35 0.47 18.87
CA TYR A 186 -18.65 0.99 19.28
C TYR A 186 -18.48 2.02 20.40
N ILE A 187 -19.18 3.11 20.26
CA ILE A 187 -19.08 4.26 21.18
C ILE A 187 -20.03 4.12 22.37
N GLU A 188 -20.75 3.00 22.46
CA GLU A 188 -21.66 2.70 23.58
C GLU A 188 -20.98 2.71 24.95
N SER A 189 -19.66 2.49 24.96
CA SER A 189 -18.85 2.60 26.19
C SER A 189 -18.56 4.04 26.62
N ILE A 190 -18.95 5.05 25.82
CA ILE A 190 -18.78 6.46 26.15
C ILE A 190 -20.11 7.00 26.67
N ALA A 191 -20.12 7.40 27.93
CA ALA A 191 -21.32 7.94 28.57
C ALA A 191 -21.94 9.11 27.77
N GLY A 192 -23.24 9.00 27.44
CA GLY A 192 -23.98 10.00 26.67
C GLY A 192 -23.92 9.83 25.15
N SER A 193 -23.26 8.81 24.64
CA SER A 193 -23.26 8.52 23.21
C SER A 193 -24.51 7.78 22.77
N PRO A 194 -25.04 8.05 21.56
CA PRO A 194 -26.17 7.28 21.03
C PRO A 194 -25.78 5.82 20.80
N PRO A 195 -26.68 4.86 21.01
CA PRO A 195 -26.40 3.44 20.83
C PRO A 195 -26.05 3.10 19.36
N ASN A 196 -25.27 2.05 19.17
CA ASN A 196 -24.87 1.47 17.87
C ASN A 196 -24.08 2.41 16.93
N ARG A 197 -23.28 3.34 17.45
CA ARG A 197 -22.38 4.16 16.63
C ARG A 197 -20.97 3.65 16.67
N LYS A 198 -20.37 3.48 15.49
CA LYS A 198 -18.95 3.22 15.32
C LYS A 198 -18.19 4.52 15.04
N GLY A 199 -16.95 4.58 15.47
CA GLY A 199 -16.05 5.70 15.20
C GLY A 199 -14.60 5.33 15.44
N LEU A 200 -13.72 6.29 15.18
CA LEU A 200 -12.32 6.20 15.59
C LEU A 200 -12.25 6.39 17.11
N ILE A 201 -11.61 5.45 17.79
CA ILE A 201 -11.39 5.46 19.24
C ILE A 201 -9.90 5.53 19.50
N LEU A 202 -9.50 6.37 20.45
CA LEU A 202 -8.11 6.59 20.85
C LEU A 202 -7.97 6.45 22.37
N TRP A 203 -6.98 5.67 22.78
CA TRP A 203 -6.47 5.56 24.13
C TRP A 203 -5.01 6.05 24.16
N ARG A 204 -4.59 6.69 25.24
CA ARG A 204 -3.23 7.20 25.40
C ARG A 204 -2.65 6.83 26.76
N SER A 205 -1.35 6.58 26.78
CA SER A 205 -0.55 6.31 27.99
C SER A 205 0.63 7.27 28.05
N SER A 206 0.89 7.83 29.24
CA SER A 206 2.08 8.64 29.52
C SER A 206 3.06 7.96 30.48
N ASP A 207 2.79 6.72 30.85
CA ASP A 207 3.57 5.91 31.79
C ASP A 207 4.05 4.61 31.14
N GLN A 208 4.47 4.69 29.88
CA GLN A 208 5.04 3.58 29.12
C GLN A 208 4.12 2.36 28.97
N GLY A 209 2.82 2.58 28.86
CA GLY A 209 1.82 1.55 28.60
C GLY A 209 1.26 0.87 29.84
N HIS A 210 1.60 1.32 31.07
CA HIS A 210 1.07 0.75 32.30
C HIS A 210 -0.39 1.13 32.52
N THR A 211 -0.75 2.39 32.26
CA THR A 211 -2.14 2.86 32.34
C THR A 211 -2.53 3.59 31.07
N PHE A 212 -3.81 3.49 30.70
CA PHE A 212 -4.36 4.16 29.53
C PHE A 212 -5.52 5.07 29.92
N ILE A 213 -5.46 6.31 29.44
CA ILE A 213 -6.49 7.33 29.60
C ILE A 213 -7.30 7.42 28.32
N GLY A 214 -8.61 7.43 28.44
CA GLY A 214 -9.56 7.47 27.32
C GLY A 214 -10.88 6.79 27.69
N PRO A 215 -11.73 6.46 26.72
CA PRO A 215 -11.51 6.70 25.28
C PRO A 215 -11.75 8.15 24.89
N VAL A 216 -10.98 8.62 23.92
CA VAL A 216 -11.33 9.79 23.12
C VAL A 216 -11.86 9.28 21.79
N ALA A 217 -13.04 9.72 21.38
CA ALA A 217 -13.67 9.23 20.18
C ALA A 217 -13.99 10.35 19.20
N ARG A 218 -13.86 10.03 17.90
CA ARG A 218 -14.38 10.82 16.81
C ARG A 218 -15.49 10.04 16.12
N ILE A 219 -16.70 10.54 16.24
CA ILE A 219 -17.89 10.05 15.56
C ILE A 219 -18.01 10.85 14.27
N PHE A 220 -18.05 10.17 13.14
CA PHE A 220 -18.46 10.76 11.88
C PHE A 220 -19.97 10.50 11.76
N PHE A 221 -20.74 11.58 11.71
CA PHE A 221 -22.21 11.49 11.79
C PHE A 221 -22.78 10.83 10.53
N ASP A 222 -23.16 9.56 10.60
CA ASP A 222 -24.39 9.04 10.00
C ASP A 222 -24.64 7.58 10.38
N ARG A 223 -25.90 7.13 10.34
CA ARG A 223 -26.30 5.77 10.72
C ARG A 223 -25.84 4.69 9.72
N ASP A 224 -25.47 5.10 8.51
CA ASP A 224 -25.24 4.20 7.38
C ASP A 224 -23.75 4.01 7.02
N TYR A 225 -22.83 4.47 7.87
CA TYR A 225 -21.40 4.38 7.59
C TYR A 225 -20.69 3.33 8.45
N ALA A 226 -19.88 2.51 7.77
CA ALA A 226 -18.82 1.75 8.42
C ALA A 226 -17.51 2.56 8.39
N TYR A 227 -16.64 2.35 9.37
CA TYR A 227 -15.33 2.99 9.45
C TYR A 227 -14.25 1.96 9.57
N VAL A 228 -13.13 2.21 8.91
CA VAL A 228 -11.90 1.42 9.02
C VAL A 228 -10.76 2.39 9.33
N SER A 229 -10.03 2.17 10.41
CA SER A 229 -8.84 2.94 10.73
C SER A 229 -7.60 2.34 10.08
N SER A 230 -6.69 3.22 9.62
CA SER A 230 -5.35 2.87 9.20
C SER A 230 -4.34 2.97 10.35
N ASN A 231 -3.05 2.85 10.03
CA ASN A 231 -1.98 3.20 10.96
C ASN A 231 -2.00 4.70 11.32
N ALA A 232 -1.27 5.05 12.37
CA ALA A 232 -1.04 6.44 12.75
C ALA A 232 0.42 6.84 12.60
N VAL A 233 0.64 8.14 12.45
CA VAL A 233 1.94 8.80 12.42
C VAL A 233 1.97 9.97 13.39
N VAL A 234 3.16 10.38 13.82
CA VAL A 234 3.37 11.55 14.70
C VAL A 234 4.35 12.49 14.02
N LEU A 235 3.96 13.76 13.90
CA LEU A 235 4.82 14.82 13.36
C LEU A 235 5.80 15.35 14.43
N PRO A 236 6.87 16.04 14.03
CA PRO A 236 7.89 16.57 14.95
C PRO A 236 7.36 17.47 16.07
N ASP A 237 6.22 18.13 15.88
CA ASP A 237 5.55 18.94 16.90
C ASP A 237 4.68 18.14 17.88
N GLY A 238 4.63 16.79 17.72
CA GLY A 238 3.80 15.89 18.50
C GLY A 238 2.36 15.77 18.01
N THR A 239 2.03 16.33 16.87
CA THR A 239 0.72 16.14 16.23
C THR A 239 0.57 14.68 15.82
N TRP A 240 -0.37 13.98 16.44
CA TRP A 240 -0.76 12.61 16.09
C TRP A 240 -1.81 12.63 14.98
N LEU A 241 -1.66 11.77 13.96
CA LEU A 241 -2.61 11.67 12.85
C LEU A 241 -2.88 10.20 12.50
N ALA A 242 -4.14 9.89 12.19
CA ALA A 242 -4.55 8.57 11.69
C ALA A 242 -5.47 8.71 10.47
N GLY A 243 -5.34 7.78 9.52
CA GLY A 243 -6.27 7.65 8.41
C GLY A 243 -7.54 6.92 8.84
N VAL A 244 -8.65 7.32 8.23
CA VAL A 244 -9.96 6.70 8.46
C VAL A 244 -10.69 6.60 7.13
N ASP A 245 -11.07 5.42 6.75
CA ASP A 245 -12.01 5.20 5.64
C ASP A 245 -13.44 5.29 6.13
N GLN A 246 -14.15 6.22 5.56
CA GLN A 246 -15.60 6.35 5.72
C GLN A 246 -16.28 5.69 4.53
N LEU A 247 -16.92 4.54 4.76
CA LEU A 247 -17.59 3.77 3.72
C LEU A 247 -19.07 4.21 3.60
N HIS A 248 -19.45 4.68 2.42
CA HIS A 248 -20.80 5.17 2.14
C HIS A 248 -21.72 4.04 1.64
N ASN A 249 -22.94 3.95 2.17
CA ASN A 249 -24.05 3.12 1.67
C ASN A 249 -23.73 1.62 1.46
N LEU A 250 -22.75 1.07 2.13
CA LEU A 250 -22.42 -0.32 1.92
C LEU A 250 -23.30 -1.27 2.71
N TYR A 251 -23.96 -0.85 3.83
CA TYR A 251 -24.74 -1.79 4.64
C TYR A 251 -25.75 -1.16 5.61
N SER A 252 -26.93 -1.72 5.62
CA SER A 252 -27.88 -1.63 6.73
C SER A 252 -27.49 -2.53 7.93
N SER A 253 -26.46 -3.39 7.78
CA SER A 253 -25.79 -4.08 8.88
C SER A 253 -24.35 -4.39 8.49
N ALA A 254 -23.39 -3.86 9.25
CA ALA A 254 -21.96 -4.12 9.06
C ALA A 254 -21.60 -5.61 9.17
N THR A 255 -22.45 -6.41 9.80
CA THR A 255 -22.30 -7.89 9.92
C THR A 255 -22.63 -8.61 8.61
N ALA A 256 -23.49 -8.05 7.78
CA ALA A 256 -23.82 -8.65 6.47
C ALA A 256 -22.70 -8.45 5.45
N ALA A 257 -21.88 -7.43 5.62
CA ALA A 257 -20.74 -7.13 4.75
C ALA A 257 -19.66 -8.20 4.75
N PHE A 258 -19.34 -8.68 5.93
CA PHE A 258 -18.34 -9.73 6.10
C PHE A 258 -18.92 -11.14 5.91
N ALA A 259 -20.26 -11.28 5.88
CA ALA A 259 -20.94 -12.56 5.68
C ALA A 259 -21.38 -12.82 4.23
N ALA A 260 -21.47 -11.78 3.41
CA ALA A 260 -21.86 -11.88 2.01
C ALA A 260 -20.65 -11.68 1.10
N GLU A 261 -19.73 -12.64 1.12
CA GLU A 261 -18.52 -12.65 0.25
C GLU A 261 -18.86 -12.59 -1.26
N ASP A 262 -20.13 -12.79 -1.64
CA ASP A 262 -20.56 -12.84 -3.04
C ASP A 262 -21.46 -11.67 -3.49
N ASN A 263 -21.89 -10.76 -2.60
CA ASN A 263 -22.89 -9.75 -2.92
C ASN A 263 -22.56 -8.33 -2.42
N VAL A 264 -21.30 -7.96 -2.36
CA VAL A 264 -20.97 -6.54 -2.17
C VAL A 264 -21.33 -5.82 -3.47
N PRO A 265 -22.21 -4.80 -3.45
CA PRO A 265 -22.49 -4.03 -4.66
C PRO A 265 -21.16 -3.48 -5.16
N SER A 266 -20.77 -3.85 -6.37
CA SER A 266 -19.68 -3.16 -7.06
C SER A 266 -20.03 -1.67 -7.03
N SER A 267 -19.05 -0.81 -6.72
CA SER A 267 -19.24 0.63 -6.90
C SER A 267 -19.85 0.86 -8.26
N THR A 268 -20.99 1.54 -8.30
CA THR A 268 -21.56 1.95 -9.58
C THR A 268 -20.50 2.81 -10.26
N PRO A 269 -20.10 2.53 -11.51
CA PRO A 269 -19.13 3.34 -12.20
C PRO A 269 -19.53 4.82 -12.12
N GLY A 270 -18.64 5.67 -11.60
CA GLY A 270 -18.90 7.10 -11.42
C GLY A 270 -19.35 7.53 -10.01
N HIS A 271 -19.60 6.61 -9.09
CA HIS A 271 -19.96 6.95 -7.70
C HIS A 271 -18.94 6.35 -6.74
N PRO A 272 -18.06 7.16 -6.11
CA PRO A 272 -17.17 6.71 -5.05
C PRO A 272 -17.99 6.24 -3.86
N ASN A 273 -17.54 5.19 -3.20
CA ASN A 273 -18.21 4.61 -2.05
C ASN A 273 -17.38 4.67 -0.77
N VAL A 274 -16.20 5.27 -0.82
CA VAL A 274 -15.30 5.49 0.32
C VAL A 274 -14.76 6.91 0.29
N ALA A 275 -14.72 7.57 1.44
CA ALA A 275 -13.95 8.79 1.63
C ALA A 275 -12.78 8.50 2.58
N LEU A 276 -11.54 8.71 2.12
CA LEU A 276 -10.37 8.69 2.97
C LEU A 276 -10.25 10.01 3.71
N LEU A 277 -10.30 9.95 5.03
CA LEU A 277 -10.16 11.09 5.94
C LEU A 277 -8.87 10.93 6.76
N VAL A 278 -8.26 12.04 7.15
CA VAL A 278 -7.19 12.08 8.16
C VAL A 278 -7.68 12.86 9.37
N VAL A 279 -7.69 12.21 10.52
CA VAL A 279 -8.03 12.78 11.83
C VAL A 279 -6.76 13.06 12.58
N LYS A 280 -6.70 14.19 13.30
CA LYS A 280 -5.52 14.59 14.07
C LYS A 280 -5.83 15.02 15.50
N SER A 281 -4.80 14.89 16.34
CA SER A 281 -4.73 15.50 17.67
C SER A 281 -3.45 16.31 17.79
N THR A 282 -3.57 17.57 18.20
CA THR A 282 -2.44 18.49 18.43
C THR A 282 -2.13 18.67 19.92
N ASN A 283 -2.85 17.97 20.80
CA ASN A 283 -2.73 18.09 22.25
C ASN A 283 -2.49 16.72 22.92
N GLY A 284 -1.71 15.87 22.25
CA GLY A 284 -1.28 14.58 22.78
C GLY A 284 -2.42 13.59 23.00
N GLY A 285 -3.45 13.59 22.15
CA GLY A 285 -4.56 12.64 22.19
C GLY A 285 -5.70 13.04 23.14
N GLU A 286 -5.75 14.28 23.61
CA GLU A 286 -6.84 14.76 24.48
C GLU A 286 -8.13 15.05 23.71
N THR A 287 -7.97 15.54 22.49
CA THR A 287 -9.09 15.80 21.58
C THR A 287 -8.73 15.37 20.15
N LEU A 288 -9.74 15.00 19.38
CA LEU A 288 -9.60 14.66 17.97
C LEU A 288 -10.30 15.72 17.10
N SER A 289 -9.62 16.14 16.03
CA SER A 289 -10.17 17.08 15.05
C SER A 289 -11.31 16.45 14.23
N PRO A 290 -12.10 17.25 13.53
CA PRO A 290 -12.83 16.76 12.36
C PRO A 290 -11.85 16.15 11.35
N GLY A 291 -12.26 15.13 10.62
CA GLY A 291 -11.42 14.56 9.57
C GLY A 291 -11.24 15.53 8.40
N THR A 292 -10.02 15.62 7.88
CA THR A 292 -9.73 16.30 6.60
C THR A 292 -9.77 15.27 5.48
N LYS A 293 -10.54 15.51 4.43
CA LYS A 293 -10.66 14.59 3.30
C LYS A 293 -9.37 14.60 2.46
N VAL A 294 -8.85 13.40 2.19
CA VAL A 294 -7.73 13.17 1.27
C VAL A 294 -8.26 12.99 -0.15
N ASP A 295 -9.14 12.01 -0.35
CA ASP A 295 -9.76 11.71 -1.65
C ASP A 295 -11.07 10.93 -1.43
N ASP A 296 -11.90 10.92 -2.45
CA ASP A 296 -13.00 9.96 -2.60
C ASP A 296 -12.52 8.82 -3.50
N TRP A 297 -12.70 7.57 -3.07
CA TRP A 297 -12.20 6.43 -3.81
C TRP A 297 -13.22 5.29 -3.96
N TYR A 298 -12.88 4.32 -4.78
CA TYR A 298 -13.78 3.24 -5.19
C TYR A 298 -13.28 1.94 -4.59
N LEU A 299 -14.03 1.38 -3.67
CA LEU A 299 -13.78 0.05 -3.14
C LEU A 299 -14.08 -0.98 -4.22
N ALA A 300 -13.06 -1.72 -4.63
CA ALA A 300 -13.25 -2.86 -5.50
C ALA A 300 -13.69 -4.06 -4.69
N VAL A 301 -14.86 -4.59 -5.02
CA VAL A 301 -15.20 -5.96 -4.66
C VAL A 301 -15.51 -6.70 -5.95
N PRO A 302 -14.51 -7.24 -6.62
CA PRO A 302 -14.76 -8.10 -7.78
C PRO A 302 -15.42 -9.40 -7.33
N GLY A 303 -16.54 -9.77 -7.91
CA GLY A 303 -17.31 -10.98 -7.61
C GLY A 303 -16.62 -12.34 -7.86
N LYS A 304 -15.30 -12.34 -8.04
CA LYS A 304 -14.43 -13.52 -8.13
C LYS A 304 -13.28 -13.49 -7.09
N TRP A 305 -13.32 -12.56 -6.17
CA TRP A 305 -12.30 -12.45 -5.14
C TRP A 305 -12.59 -13.40 -3.99
N ARG A 306 -11.99 -14.56 -4.05
CA ARG A 306 -11.90 -15.46 -2.92
C ARG A 306 -10.69 -15.05 -2.05
N GLY A 307 -10.66 -13.84 -1.54
CA GLY A 307 -9.59 -13.35 -0.71
C GLY A 307 -9.88 -11.93 -0.24
N PHE A 308 -9.48 -11.59 0.97
CA PHE A 308 -9.65 -10.27 1.54
C PHE A 308 -8.93 -9.23 0.69
N THR A 309 -9.66 -8.24 0.22
CA THR A 309 -9.08 -7.00 -0.28
C THR A 309 -8.59 -6.21 0.91
N SER A 310 -7.35 -5.78 0.89
CA SER A 310 -6.93 -4.72 1.79
C SER A 310 -7.74 -3.48 1.45
N ILE A 311 -8.58 -3.07 2.39
CA ILE A 311 -9.31 -1.81 2.35
C ILE A 311 -8.64 -0.80 3.27
N ILE A 312 -7.42 -1.05 3.71
CA ILE A 312 -6.73 -0.22 4.69
C ILE A 312 -5.77 0.69 3.94
N PRO A 313 -6.02 2.00 3.93
CA PRO A 313 -5.04 2.97 3.48
C PRO A 313 -3.85 2.99 4.45
N MET A 314 -2.69 3.43 3.98
CA MET A 314 -1.52 3.57 4.83
C MET A 314 -1.02 5.01 4.78
N LEU A 315 -0.58 5.50 5.94
CA LEU A 315 0.01 6.82 6.10
C LEU A 315 1.50 6.72 6.40
N ALA A 316 2.26 7.68 5.90
CA ALA A 316 3.62 7.95 6.32
C ALA A 316 3.83 9.45 6.55
N ALA A 317 4.82 9.80 7.36
CA ALA A 317 5.19 11.18 7.63
C ALA A 317 6.70 11.36 7.45
N ASP A 318 7.11 12.47 6.85
CA ASP A 318 8.50 12.90 6.86
C ASP A 318 8.78 13.69 8.14
N THR A 319 9.51 13.07 9.06
CA THR A 319 9.81 13.66 10.36
C THR A 319 11.23 14.21 10.44
N HIS A 320 12.12 13.88 9.49
CA HIS A 320 13.56 14.13 9.61
C HIS A 320 14.15 14.93 8.45
N SER A 321 13.66 14.79 7.22
CA SER A 321 14.29 15.46 6.08
C SER A 321 14.13 16.97 6.14
N LYS A 322 15.13 17.70 5.66
CA LYS A 322 15.05 19.16 5.60
C LYS A 322 14.11 19.67 4.51
N ALA A 323 13.98 18.90 3.42
CA ALA A 323 13.25 19.35 2.24
C ALA A 323 11.74 19.17 2.38
N PHE A 324 11.30 18.10 3.07
CA PHE A 324 9.90 17.69 3.12
C PHE A 324 9.38 17.50 4.54
N GLN A 325 10.08 17.97 5.55
CA GLN A 325 9.67 17.84 6.95
C GLN A 325 8.24 18.32 7.16
N ASN A 326 7.47 17.57 7.96
CA ASN A 326 6.03 17.74 8.19
C ASN A 326 5.13 17.40 7.00
N SER A 327 5.68 16.87 5.91
CA SER A 327 4.87 16.31 4.86
C SER A 327 4.23 14.99 5.28
N LEU A 328 3.00 14.80 4.86
CA LEU A 328 2.25 13.57 5.03
C LEU A 328 2.02 12.90 3.68
N TYR A 329 1.96 11.60 3.70
CA TYR A 329 1.76 10.77 2.53
C TYR A 329 0.69 9.74 2.83
N ALA A 330 -0.22 9.54 1.88
CA ALA A 330 -1.27 8.54 1.96
C ALA A 330 -1.26 7.66 0.71
N VAL A 331 -1.43 6.35 0.89
CA VAL A 331 -1.51 5.37 -0.19
C VAL A 331 -2.70 4.45 0.05
N TRP A 332 -3.44 4.10 -1.01
CA TRP A 332 -4.62 3.23 -0.91
C TRP A 332 -4.86 2.47 -2.22
N PRO A 333 -5.54 1.31 -2.17
CA PRO A 333 -6.01 0.62 -3.38
C PRO A 333 -7.30 1.28 -3.86
N ASP A 334 -7.45 1.49 -5.17
CA ASP A 334 -8.58 2.21 -5.76
C ASP A 334 -9.05 1.54 -7.06
N ASN A 335 -10.34 1.34 -7.21
CA ASN A 335 -10.93 0.68 -8.38
C ASN A 335 -11.60 1.63 -9.39
N ARG A 336 -11.31 2.92 -9.36
CA ARG A 336 -11.94 3.91 -10.26
C ARG A 336 -11.74 3.62 -11.76
N SER A 337 -10.69 2.89 -12.11
CA SER A 337 -10.38 2.47 -13.49
C SER A 337 -11.06 1.15 -13.90
N GLY A 338 -11.76 0.48 -12.98
CA GLY A 338 -12.33 -0.86 -13.18
C GLY A 338 -11.39 -2.00 -12.84
N ARG A 339 -10.19 -1.71 -12.33
CA ARG A 339 -9.25 -2.62 -11.67
C ARG A 339 -8.72 -1.98 -10.39
N ALA A 340 -8.29 -2.76 -9.43
CA ALA A 340 -7.63 -2.21 -8.25
C ALA A 340 -6.24 -1.70 -8.64
N GLU A 341 -5.98 -0.44 -8.36
CA GLU A 341 -4.74 0.30 -8.63
C GLU A 341 -4.24 0.94 -7.34
N ILE A 342 -2.95 1.22 -7.25
CA ILE A 342 -2.37 1.91 -6.10
C ILE A 342 -2.39 3.40 -6.37
N ARG A 343 -3.13 4.14 -5.54
CA ARG A 343 -3.20 5.60 -5.56
C ARG A 343 -2.44 6.20 -4.39
N PHE A 344 -1.97 7.41 -4.60
CA PHE A 344 -1.15 8.14 -3.65
C PHE A 344 -1.51 9.63 -3.65
N SER A 345 -1.44 10.26 -2.49
CA SER A 345 -1.56 11.70 -2.31
C SER A 345 -0.62 12.18 -1.20
N TYR A 346 -0.21 13.44 -1.26
CA TYR A 346 0.63 14.06 -0.25
C TYR A 346 0.04 15.38 0.25
N SER A 347 0.45 15.76 1.47
CA SER A 347 0.18 17.05 2.09
C SER A 347 1.50 17.70 2.50
N ARG A 348 1.65 19.00 2.23
CA ARG A 348 2.82 19.81 2.65
C ARG A 348 2.54 20.69 3.87
N ASP A 349 1.34 20.63 4.41
CA ASP A 349 0.83 21.53 5.45
C ASP A 349 0.25 20.79 6.66
N ALA A 350 0.86 19.65 7.03
CA ALA A 350 0.44 18.84 8.17
C ALA A 350 -1.03 18.35 8.05
N GLY A 351 -1.42 17.91 6.86
CA GLY A 351 -2.73 17.32 6.58
C GLY A 351 -3.89 18.31 6.46
N ARG A 352 -3.64 19.61 6.27
CA ARG A 352 -4.71 20.59 6.07
C ARG A 352 -5.24 20.54 4.64
N THR A 353 -4.34 20.39 3.66
CA THR A 353 -4.70 20.21 2.25
C THR A 353 -3.92 19.03 1.67
N TRP A 354 -4.49 18.42 0.64
CA TRP A 354 -3.91 17.25 -0.02
C TRP A 354 -3.80 17.48 -1.52
N SER A 355 -2.74 16.93 -2.10
CA SER A 355 -2.57 16.93 -3.56
C SER A 355 -3.66 16.11 -4.22
N ARG A 356 -3.90 16.34 -5.51
CA ARG A 356 -4.65 15.39 -6.31
C ARG A 356 -3.96 14.03 -6.29
N SER A 357 -4.73 12.94 -6.18
CA SER A 357 -4.15 11.61 -6.17
C SER A 357 -3.55 11.23 -7.52
N ILE A 358 -2.40 10.58 -7.49
CA ILE A 358 -1.68 10.05 -8.66
C ILE A 358 -1.63 8.53 -8.62
N LEU A 359 -1.45 7.91 -9.78
CA LEU A 359 -1.25 6.47 -9.93
C LEU A 359 0.21 6.12 -9.62
N VAL A 360 0.42 5.06 -8.82
CA VAL A 360 1.77 4.59 -8.43
C VAL A 360 2.21 3.36 -9.25
N ASN A 361 1.30 2.39 -9.45
CA ASN A 361 1.64 1.20 -10.24
C ASN A 361 1.88 1.58 -11.70
N ASP A 362 2.92 1.01 -12.28
CA ASP A 362 3.48 1.35 -13.59
C ASP A 362 3.31 0.24 -14.63
N ASP A 363 2.44 -0.74 -14.35
CA ASP A 363 2.15 -1.80 -15.30
C ASP A 363 1.24 -1.32 -16.45
N GLN A 364 1.46 -1.93 -17.59
CA GLN A 364 0.55 -1.80 -18.70
C GLN A 364 -0.59 -2.80 -18.49
N GLY A 365 -1.75 -2.31 -18.08
CA GLY A 365 -2.91 -3.17 -17.81
C GLY A 365 -3.37 -3.91 -19.05
N ALA A 366 -3.69 -5.20 -18.91
CA ALA A 366 -4.38 -5.95 -19.96
C ALA A 366 -5.83 -5.45 -20.09
N PRO A 367 -6.42 -5.39 -21.31
CA PRO A 367 -7.79 -4.92 -21.49
C PRO A 367 -8.84 -5.87 -20.88
N GLY A 368 -9.92 -5.27 -20.39
CA GLY A 368 -11.14 -6.00 -20.01
C GLY A 368 -11.00 -6.88 -18.78
N SER A 369 -11.60 -8.10 -18.83
CA SER A 369 -11.64 -9.07 -17.72
C SER A 369 -10.27 -9.62 -17.29
N ASN A 370 -9.22 -9.34 -18.05
CA ASN A 370 -7.84 -9.73 -17.75
C ASN A 370 -7.03 -8.62 -17.06
N ALA A 371 -7.65 -7.52 -16.69
CA ALA A 371 -6.98 -6.45 -15.95
C ALA A 371 -6.39 -6.99 -14.64
N ARG A 372 -5.10 -6.68 -14.39
CA ARG A 372 -4.39 -7.13 -13.20
C ARG A 372 -4.65 -6.18 -12.03
N ASN A 373 -4.85 -6.73 -10.85
CA ASN A 373 -5.14 -5.95 -9.65
C ASN A 373 -3.88 -5.71 -8.81
N HIS A 374 -3.85 -4.59 -8.11
CA HIS A 374 -2.79 -4.18 -7.19
C HIS A 374 -3.39 -3.92 -5.82
N LEU A 375 -2.76 -4.44 -4.77
CA LEU A 375 -3.36 -4.55 -3.44
C LEU A 375 -2.34 -4.29 -2.35
N ASN A 376 -2.83 -4.14 -1.11
CA ASN A 376 -2.02 -4.09 0.10
C ASN A 376 -0.84 -3.13 -0.03
N PRO A 377 -1.08 -1.84 -0.34
CA PRO A 377 0.00 -0.88 -0.40
C PRO A 377 0.64 -0.68 0.98
N MET A 378 1.96 -0.49 0.97
CA MET A 378 2.79 -0.20 2.13
C MET A 378 3.58 1.06 1.84
N ILE A 379 3.71 1.96 2.80
CA ILE A 379 4.43 3.21 2.61
C ILE A 379 5.27 3.57 3.83
N THR A 380 6.47 4.08 3.61
CA THR A 380 7.32 4.69 4.64
C THR A 380 8.22 5.75 4.01
N VAL A 381 8.86 6.55 4.85
CA VAL A 381 9.82 7.58 4.45
C VAL A 381 11.10 7.37 5.23
N ASN A 382 12.26 7.42 4.57
CA ASN A 382 13.54 7.38 5.28
C ASN A 382 13.99 8.78 5.71
N ASP A 383 15.04 8.86 6.53
CA ASP A 383 15.56 10.13 7.07
C ASP A 383 16.06 11.13 6.02
N ALA A 384 16.34 10.64 4.81
CA ALA A 384 16.69 11.50 3.67
C ALA A 384 15.48 12.08 2.93
N GLY A 385 14.24 11.73 3.35
CA GLY A 385 12.98 12.16 2.72
C GLY A 385 12.60 11.35 1.48
N VAL A 386 13.23 10.21 1.27
CA VAL A 386 12.84 9.29 0.19
C VAL A 386 11.58 8.55 0.60
N VAL A 387 10.52 8.71 -0.18
CA VAL A 387 9.25 8.00 0.03
C VAL A 387 9.32 6.66 -0.68
N GLY A 388 9.20 5.55 0.07
CA GLY A 388 9.18 4.19 -0.47
C GLY A 388 7.77 3.60 -0.41
N ILE A 389 7.31 3.02 -1.52
CA ILE A 389 6.01 2.34 -1.61
C ILE A 389 6.22 0.92 -2.14
N ALA A 390 5.67 -0.06 -1.42
CA ALA A 390 5.58 -1.43 -1.89
C ALA A 390 4.11 -1.86 -1.97
N TRP A 391 3.80 -2.87 -2.80
CA TRP A 391 2.44 -3.39 -2.94
C TRP A 391 2.42 -4.82 -3.44
N TYR A 392 1.30 -5.51 -3.25
CA TYR A 392 1.01 -6.78 -3.89
C TYR A 392 0.55 -6.54 -5.32
N ASP A 393 1.30 -7.11 -6.27
CA ASP A 393 1.15 -6.89 -7.70
C ASP A 393 0.79 -8.20 -8.41
N ARG A 394 -0.28 -8.19 -9.16
CA ARG A 394 -0.77 -9.36 -9.88
C ARG A 394 -0.42 -9.37 -11.36
N ARG A 395 0.44 -8.45 -11.84
CA ARG A 395 0.81 -8.39 -13.28
C ARG A 395 1.40 -9.68 -13.80
N ASP A 396 2.11 -10.43 -12.97
CA ASP A 396 2.76 -11.69 -13.30
C ASP A 396 1.89 -12.92 -12.99
N ALA A 397 0.65 -12.75 -12.52
CA ALA A 397 -0.28 -13.82 -12.19
C ALA A 397 -1.27 -14.05 -13.34
N GLU A 398 -1.18 -15.20 -14.03
CA GLU A 398 -2.03 -15.54 -15.18
C GLU A 398 -3.53 -15.52 -14.84
N ASP A 399 -3.87 -15.96 -13.63
CA ASP A 399 -5.25 -16.08 -13.13
C ASP A 399 -5.73 -14.83 -12.37
N ASN A 400 -4.90 -13.80 -12.23
CA ASN A 400 -5.15 -12.61 -11.40
C ASN A 400 -5.49 -12.96 -9.92
N LEU A 401 -4.97 -14.06 -9.40
CA LEU A 401 -5.18 -14.53 -8.02
C LEU A 401 -3.90 -14.55 -7.20
N GLY A 402 -2.77 -14.95 -7.79
CA GLY A 402 -1.45 -14.85 -7.17
C GLY A 402 -0.92 -13.42 -7.15
N TRP A 403 0.18 -13.19 -6.48
CA TRP A 403 0.86 -11.88 -6.47
C TRP A 403 2.38 -12.02 -6.32
N THR A 404 3.07 -11.01 -6.78
CA THR A 404 4.44 -10.65 -6.42
C THR A 404 4.42 -9.41 -5.54
N VAL A 405 5.52 -9.06 -4.90
CA VAL A 405 5.69 -7.77 -4.25
C VAL A 405 6.56 -6.90 -5.13
N ARG A 406 6.13 -5.65 -5.35
CA ARG A 406 6.91 -4.65 -6.08
C ARG A 406 7.17 -3.44 -5.20
N PHE A 407 8.19 -2.67 -5.55
CA PHE A 407 8.61 -1.47 -4.83
C PHE A 407 8.95 -0.36 -5.80
N THR A 408 8.64 0.87 -5.39
CA THR A 408 9.09 2.10 -6.04
C THR A 408 9.49 3.14 -5.00
N ALA A 409 10.20 4.17 -5.44
CA ALA A 409 10.63 5.27 -4.59
C ALA A 409 10.42 6.63 -5.25
N SER A 410 10.18 7.66 -4.42
CA SER A 410 10.12 9.07 -4.80
C SER A 410 11.18 9.86 -4.05
N PHE A 411 11.84 10.80 -4.75
CA PHE A 411 12.90 11.67 -4.22
C PHE A 411 12.49 13.14 -4.17
N ASP A 412 11.31 13.46 -4.65
CA ASP A 412 10.75 14.81 -4.71
C ASP A 412 9.54 14.97 -3.80
N GLY A 413 9.53 14.16 -2.72
CA GLY A 413 8.46 14.20 -1.72
C GLY A 413 7.11 13.71 -2.23
N GLY A 414 7.10 12.73 -3.14
CA GLY A 414 5.89 12.10 -3.65
C GLY A 414 5.29 12.75 -4.88
N GLU A 415 5.96 13.72 -5.49
CA GLU A 415 5.45 14.29 -6.74
C GLU A 415 5.55 13.29 -7.89
N THR A 416 6.65 12.51 -7.93
CA THR A 416 6.85 11.47 -8.94
C THR A 416 7.51 10.23 -8.35
N PHE A 417 7.34 9.08 -9.01
CA PHE A 417 7.90 7.80 -8.59
C PHE A 417 8.75 7.17 -9.67
N LEU A 418 9.83 6.49 -9.27
CA LEU A 418 10.66 5.69 -10.16
C LEU A 418 9.88 4.53 -10.77
N PRO A 419 10.31 3.97 -11.92
CA PRO A 419 9.83 2.68 -12.38
C PRO A 419 9.98 1.62 -11.29
N SER A 420 8.91 0.84 -11.05
CA SER A 420 8.91 -0.16 -9.98
C SER A 420 9.79 -1.36 -10.29
N VAL A 421 10.34 -1.96 -9.24
CA VAL A 421 11.14 -3.19 -9.33
C VAL A 421 10.45 -4.34 -8.59
N PRO A 422 10.60 -5.61 -9.04
CA PRO A 422 10.15 -6.76 -8.28
C PRO A 422 10.98 -6.93 -7.01
N VAL A 423 10.31 -7.18 -5.88
CA VAL A 423 10.93 -7.46 -4.57
C VAL A 423 10.89 -8.93 -4.26
N SER A 424 9.72 -9.57 -4.39
CA SER A 424 9.62 -11.00 -4.20
C SER A 424 10.19 -11.74 -5.42
N SER A 425 11.10 -12.69 -5.18
CA SER A 425 11.76 -13.47 -6.22
C SER A 425 10.86 -14.51 -6.87
N GLN A 426 9.69 -14.76 -6.30
CA GLN A 426 8.69 -15.70 -6.81
C GLN A 426 7.29 -15.15 -6.60
N ALA A 427 6.38 -15.49 -7.51
CA ALA A 427 4.97 -15.21 -7.33
C ALA A 427 4.35 -16.19 -6.31
N GLN A 428 3.54 -15.66 -5.42
CA GLN A 428 2.61 -16.48 -4.66
C GLN A 428 1.60 -17.09 -5.64
N ARG A 429 1.27 -18.36 -5.44
CA ARG A 429 0.30 -19.07 -6.28
C ARG A 429 -0.91 -19.44 -5.47
N TYR A 430 -2.08 -19.06 -5.96
CA TYR A 430 -3.31 -19.57 -5.42
C TYR A 430 -3.44 -21.05 -5.76
N ARG A 431 -3.72 -21.90 -4.76
CA ARG A 431 -3.97 -23.32 -4.95
C ARG A 431 -5.32 -23.69 -4.36
N ASP A 432 -6.26 -24.14 -5.18
CA ASP A 432 -7.59 -24.60 -4.76
C ASP A 432 -7.56 -25.78 -3.77
N LYS A 433 -6.41 -26.42 -3.58
CA LYS A 433 -6.22 -27.63 -2.78
C LYS A 433 -5.24 -27.47 -1.62
N ASP A 434 -5.05 -26.26 -1.11
CA ASP A 434 -4.20 -26.09 0.07
C ASP A 434 -4.85 -26.79 1.28
N PRO A 435 -4.08 -27.60 2.07
CA PRO A 435 -4.60 -28.42 3.17
C PRO A 435 -5.23 -27.63 4.33
N ILE A 436 -5.26 -26.30 4.23
CA ILE A 436 -5.83 -25.38 5.22
C ILE A 436 -7.35 -25.21 5.06
N PHE A 437 -7.94 -25.77 4.00
CA PHE A 437 -9.39 -25.78 3.82
C PHE A 437 -10.07 -26.75 4.76
N THR A 438 -10.64 -26.26 5.84
CA THR A 438 -11.58 -27.03 6.65
C THR A 438 -13.00 -26.59 6.33
N THR A 439 -13.80 -27.51 5.83
CA THR A 439 -15.23 -27.31 5.66
C THR A 439 -15.91 -27.51 7.02
N ASN A 440 -16.50 -26.47 7.59
CA ASN A 440 -17.39 -26.62 8.74
C ASN A 440 -18.83 -26.71 8.25
N VAL A 441 -19.50 -27.77 8.64
CA VAL A 441 -20.94 -27.90 8.46
C VAL A 441 -21.62 -27.37 9.72
N ILE A 442 -22.41 -26.31 9.58
CA ILE A 442 -23.25 -25.81 10.67
C ILE A 442 -24.69 -26.23 10.37
N GLU A 443 -25.19 -27.15 11.18
CA GLU A 443 -26.59 -27.57 11.13
C GLU A 443 -27.42 -26.70 12.10
N ARG A 444 -28.39 -25.98 11.57
CA ARG A 444 -29.42 -25.28 12.36
C ARG A 444 -30.80 -25.67 11.86
N GLY A 445 -31.40 -26.68 12.50
CA GLY A 445 -32.68 -27.20 12.09
C GLY A 445 -32.66 -27.83 10.70
N SER A 446 -33.53 -27.37 9.79
CA SER A 446 -33.59 -27.86 8.39
C SER A 446 -32.61 -27.17 7.45
N HIS A 447 -31.76 -26.24 7.95
CA HIS A 447 -30.80 -25.51 7.16
C HIS A 447 -29.38 -26.01 7.45
N VAL A 448 -28.74 -26.53 6.40
CA VAL A 448 -27.31 -26.89 6.42
C VAL A 448 -26.54 -25.80 5.71
N THR A 449 -25.71 -25.11 6.45
CA THR A 449 -24.82 -24.08 5.87
C THR A 449 -23.40 -24.64 5.83
N PHE A 450 -22.86 -24.79 4.63
CA PHE A 450 -21.46 -25.11 4.42
C PHE A 450 -20.66 -23.82 4.53
N MET A 451 -19.93 -23.66 5.64
CA MET A 451 -18.96 -22.58 5.76
C MET A 451 -17.57 -23.12 5.49
N ILE A 452 -16.92 -22.59 4.47
CA ILE A 452 -15.50 -22.83 4.23
C ILE A 452 -14.76 -21.84 5.14
N LYS A 453 -14.33 -22.34 6.31
CA LYS A 453 -13.61 -21.53 7.28
C LYS A 453 -12.22 -21.22 6.75
N GLY A 454 -11.81 -19.98 6.78
CA GLY A 454 -10.42 -19.55 6.61
C GLY A 454 -9.98 -19.14 5.21
N LEU A 455 -10.90 -19.06 4.25
CA LEU A 455 -10.56 -18.69 2.86
C LEU A 455 -10.09 -17.23 2.69
N GLY A 456 -10.60 -16.29 3.47
CA GLY A 456 -10.30 -14.87 3.31
C GLY A 456 -8.88 -14.50 3.76
N PHE A 457 -8.60 -14.58 5.04
CA PHE A 457 -7.36 -14.10 5.64
C PHE A 457 -6.13 -14.93 5.31
N GLN A 458 -6.26 -16.25 5.25
CA GLN A 458 -5.13 -17.15 5.08
C GLN A 458 -4.55 -17.16 3.67
N TYR A 459 -5.32 -16.73 2.67
CA TYR A 459 -4.88 -16.68 1.27
C TYR A 459 -4.40 -15.31 0.80
N SER A 460 -4.89 -14.25 1.41
CA SER A 460 -4.45 -12.89 1.10
C SER A 460 -3.23 -12.47 1.92
N GLY A 461 -2.84 -13.28 2.91
CA GLY A 461 -1.80 -12.90 3.85
C GLY A 461 -2.26 -11.91 4.92
N GLY A 462 -3.59 -11.71 5.03
CA GLY A 462 -4.18 -10.76 5.96
C GLY A 462 -4.43 -9.38 5.37
N ALA A 463 -5.00 -8.51 6.19
CA ALA A 463 -5.31 -7.14 5.83
C ALA A 463 -4.16 -6.16 6.18
N PHE A 464 -3.30 -6.55 7.12
CA PHE A 464 -2.18 -5.73 7.56
C PHE A 464 -0.89 -6.20 6.90
N VAL A 465 -0.15 -5.23 6.41
CA VAL A 465 1.18 -5.36 5.82
C VAL A 465 2.03 -4.20 6.31
N GLY A 466 3.34 -4.28 6.20
CA GLY A 466 4.19 -3.22 6.70
C GLY A 466 5.45 -3.04 5.87
N ILE A 467 5.98 -1.83 5.94
CA ILE A 467 7.30 -1.48 5.43
C ILE A 467 7.95 -0.53 6.42
N THR A 468 9.23 -0.69 6.65
CA THR A 468 10.02 0.19 7.52
C THR A 468 11.32 0.57 6.85
N THR A 469 12.05 1.53 7.44
CA THR A 469 13.41 1.87 7.04
C THR A 469 14.34 1.70 8.22
N ASN A 470 15.56 1.22 7.99
CA ASN A 470 16.60 1.25 9.01
C ASN A 470 17.29 2.63 9.07
N ALA A 471 18.14 2.84 10.06
CA ALA A 471 18.89 4.09 10.20
C ALA A 471 19.94 4.33 9.07
N ALA A 472 20.22 3.34 8.23
CA ALA A 472 21.03 3.51 7.02
C ALA A 472 20.20 4.01 5.82
N GLY A 473 18.86 4.08 5.97
CA GLY A 473 17.94 4.52 4.92
C GLY A 473 17.47 3.41 3.97
N ASP A 474 17.83 2.15 4.24
CA ASP A 474 17.34 1.01 3.48
C ASP A 474 15.90 0.67 3.85
N PHE A 475 15.12 0.18 2.88
CA PHE A 475 13.72 -0.17 3.05
C PHE A 475 13.55 -1.67 3.26
N PHE A 476 12.62 -2.04 4.14
CA PHE A 476 12.28 -3.42 4.46
C PHE A 476 10.76 -3.63 4.41
N PRO A 477 10.19 -3.99 3.26
CA PRO A 477 8.81 -4.47 3.21
C PRO A 477 8.68 -5.84 3.87
N CYS A 478 7.56 -6.07 4.55
CA CYS A 478 7.19 -7.36 5.08
C CYS A 478 5.93 -7.86 4.39
N TRP A 479 5.97 -9.07 3.86
CA TRP A 479 4.85 -9.67 3.16
C TRP A 479 4.68 -11.14 3.51
N THR A 480 3.55 -11.70 3.12
CA THR A 480 3.32 -13.13 3.23
C THR A 480 3.15 -13.76 1.85
N ASP A 481 3.73 -14.93 1.66
CA ASP A 481 3.52 -15.76 0.48
C ASP A 481 3.66 -17.26 0.79
N ASN A 482 3.15 -18.11 -0.12
CA ASN A 482 3.09 -19.55 0.06
C ASN A 482 4.11 -20.34 -0.78
N ARG A 483 5.22 -19.72 -1.19
CA ARG A 483 6.27 -20.38 -1.99
C ARG A 483 6.84 -21.65 -1.33
N THR A 484 6.74 -21.76 -0.01
CA THR A 484 7.16 -22.94 0.78
C THR A 484 6.06 -23.99 0.96
N GLY A 485 4.90 -23.80 0.35
CA GLY A 485 3.73 -24.67 0.47
C GLY A 485 2.69 -24.16 1.49
N VAL A 486 3.07 -23.26 2.40
CA VAL A 486 2.18 -22.58 3.36
C VAL A 486 2.54 -21.09 3.40
N MET A 487 1.57 -20.24 3.80
CA MET A 487 1.81 -18.80 3.95
C MET A 487 2.83 -18.55 5.04
N GLN A 488 3.93 -17.91 4.68
CA GLN A 488 5.05 -17.57 5.55
C GLN A 488 5.36 -16.08 5.46
N ALA A 489 5.94 -15.50 6.50
CA ALA A 489 6.38 -14.11 6.51
C ALA A 489 7.77 -13.96 5.90
N TRP A 490 7.94 -12.97 5.04
CA TRP A 490 9.15 -12.68 4.28
C TRP A 490 9.51 -11.20 4.34
N THR A 491 10.78 -10.91 4.12
CA THR A 491 11.31 -9.56 3.93
C THR A 491 12.46 -9.56 2.93
N ALA A 492 12.86 -8.39 2.48
CA ALA A 492 14.08 -8.14 1.73
C ALA A 492 14.57 -6.71 2.02
N GLY A 493 15.87 -6.52 2.18
CA GLY A 493 16.47 -5.20 2.23
C GLY A 493 16.48 -4.56 0.85
N ILE A 494 16.04 -3.32 0.74
CA ILE A 494 16.04 -2.54 -0.50
C ILE A 494 16.92 -1.32 -0.30
N HIS A 495 18.05 -1.31 -1.00
CA HIS A 495 18.99 -0.22 -0.96
C HIS A 495 18.73 0.76 -2.10
N ILE A 496 18.73 2.05 -1.78
CA ILE A 496 18.62 3.14 -2.75
C ILE A 496 20.02 3.67 -3.06
N ASN A 497 20.41 3.59 -4.33
CA ASN A 497 21.67 4.14 -4.80
C ASN A 497 21.51 5.65 -5.10
N ASP A 498 21.81 6.49 -4.13
CA ASP A 498 21.71 7.94 -4.26
C ASP A 498 22.46 8.50 -5.47
N GLN A 499 23.62 7.93 -5.81
CA GLN A 499 24.41 8.41 -6.94
C GLN A 499 23.73 8.10 -8.28
N ALA A 500 23.14 6.90 -8.42
CA ALA A 500 22.37 6.56 -9.62
C ALA A 500 21.14 7.46 -9.74
N VAL A 501 20.49 7.78 -8.62
CA VAL A 501 19.37 8.71 -8.56
C VAL A 501 19.81 10.12 -8.96
N ARG A 502 20.85 10.62 -8.36
CA ARG A 502 21.41 11.95 -8.73
C ARG A 502 21.73 12.02 -10.21
N ASN A 503 22.28 10.95 -10.80
CA ASN A 503 22.55 10.90 -12.24
C ASN A 503 21.28 10.92 -13.11
N ILE A 504 20.19 10.31 -12.64
CA ILE A 504 18.89 10.34 -13.34
C ILE A 504 18.24 11.72 -13.22
N TYR A 505 18.40 12.41 -12.08
CA TYR A 505 17.70 13.66 -11.77
C TYR A 505 18.61 14.90 -11.73
N SER A 506 19.93 14.75 -11.62
CA SER A 506 20.88 15.86 -11.45
C SER A 506 20.88 16.83 -12.62
N LYS A 507 20.54 16.36 -13.80
CA LYS A 507 20.51 17.22 -14.99
C LYS A 507 19.54 18.40 -14.82
N TRP A 508 18.53 18.26 -13.94
CA TRP A 508 17.50 19.29 -13.72
C TRP A 508 17.22 19.62 -12.25
N SER A 509 17.96 19.04 -11.32
CA SER A 509 17.77 19.30 -9.88
C SER A 509 18.14 20.72 -9.45
N SER A 510 18.92 21.42 -10.27
CA SER A 510 19.26 22.85 -10.07
C SER A 510 18.24 23.81 -10.64
N LEU A 511 17.22 23.30 -11.37
CA LEU A 511 16.18 24.12 -11.96
C LEU A 511 15.10 24.48 -10.93
N ASN A 512 14.53 25.65 -11.10
CA ASN A 512 13.40 26.08 -10.29
C ASN A 512 12.09 25.58 -10.89
N ASP A 513 11.15 25.18 -10.04
CA ASP A 513 9.77 24.97 -10.46
C ASP A 513 9.11 26.33 -10.74
N VAL A 514 8.79 26.55 -12.00
CA VAL A 514 8.13 27.78 -12.48
C VAL A 514 6.69 27.53 -12.93
N THR A 515 6.14 26.37 -12.63
CA THR A 515 4.82 25.89 -13.11
C THR A 515 3.70 26.87 -12.83
N THR A 516 3.69 27.51 -11.66
CA THR A 516 2.65 28.49 -11.30
C THR A 516 2.74 29.81 -12.06
N GLY A 517 3.88 30.07 -12.68
CA GLY A 517 4.13 31.29 -13.47
C GLY A 517 4.05 31.08 -14.97
N VAL A 518 3.68 29.91 -15.44
CA VAL A 518 3.61 29.59 -16.87
C VAL A 518 2.30 28.91 -17.24
N ALA A 519 1.93 28.99 -18.52
CA ALA A 519 0.88 28.16 -19.07
C ALA A 519 1.45 27.16 -20.08
N ILE A 520 1.01 25.92 -20.00
CA ILE A 520 1.23 24.90 -21.04
C ILE A 520 0.07 24.99 -22.01
N GLU A 521 0.32 25.50 -23.20
CA GLU A 521 -0.69 25.64 -24.24
C GLU A 521 -0.59 24.46 -25.21
N LEU A 522 -1.71 23.74 -25.39
CA LEU A 522 -1.83 22.69 -26.39
C LEU A 522 -2.33 23.30 -27.70
N THR A 523 -1.59 23.13 -28.79
CA THR A 523 -1.91 23.75 -30.07
C THR A 523 -2.57 22.79 -31.04
N GLU A 524 -2.17 21.53 -31.02
CA GLU A 524 -2.70 20.47 -31.88
C GLU A 524 -2.71 19.15 -31.14
N SER A 525 -3.68 18.30 -31.41
CA SER A 525 -3.70 16.92 -30.92
C SER A 525 -4.27 15.99 -32.01
N SER A 526 -3.75 14.77 -32.04
CA SER A 526 -4.24 13.70 -32.90
C SER A 526 -4.18 12.35 -32.20
N PHE A 527 -5.06 11.45 -32.61
CA PHE A 527 -5.10 10.09 -32.11
C PHE A 527 -5.20 9.09 -33.24
N ASN A 528 -4.22 8.20 -33.34
CA ASN A 528 -4.25 7.05 -34.24
C ASN A 528 -4.71 5.81 -33.43
N LEU A 529 -5.95 5.40 -33.63
CA LEU A 529 -6.57 4.29 -32.92
C LEU A 529 -5.87 2.95 -33.18
N THR A 530 -5.41 2.73 -34.41
CA THR A 530 -4.76 1.47 -34.81
C THR A 530 -3.44 1.24 -34.08
N GLU A 531 -2.67 2.31 -33.89
CA GLU A 531 -1.37 2.29 -33.23
C GLU A 531 -1.48 2.62 -31.73
N GLY A 532 -2.64 3.06 -31.25
CA GLY A 532 -2.81 3.61 -29.93
C GLY A 532 -1.97 4.87 -29.69
N LEU A 533 -1.65 5.62 -30.75
CA LEU A 533 -0.73 6.75 -30.68
C LEU A 533 -1.48 8.06 -30.49
N VAL A 534 -1.22 8.74 -29.37
CA VAL A 534 -1.65 10.12 -29.10
C VAL A 534 -0.47 11.05 -29.33
N THR A 535 -0.66 12.04 -30.21
CA THR A 535 0.36 13.08 -30.46
C THR A 535 -0.23 14.42 -30.09
N VAL A 536 0.51 15.21 -29.30
CA VAL A 536 0.11 16.53 -28.85
C VAL A 536 1.25 17.50 -29.12
N LYS A 537 0.96 18.66 -29.68
CA LYS A 537 1.89 19.78 -29.79
C LYS A 537 1.65 20.75 -28.64
N ALA A 538 2.67 20.97 -27.82
CA ALA A 538 2.65 21.86 -26.66
C ALA A 538 3.64 23.01 -26.83
N ARG A 539 3.36 24.14 -26.20
CA ARG A 539 4.28 25.27 -26.03
C ARG A 539 4.14 25.88 -24.65
N ILE A 540 5.18 26.52 -24.18
CA ILE A 540 5.24 27.19 -22.88
C ILE A 540 5.01 28.68 -23.08
N LEU A 541 4.07 29.26 -22.32
CA LEU A 541 3.85 30.72 -22.23
C LEU A 541 4.32 31.20 -20.87
N ASN A 542 5.27 32.13 -20.84
CA ASN A 542 5.64 32.81 -19.60
C ASN A 542 4.60 33.89 -19.25
N GLN A 543 3.94 33.73 -18.11
CA GLN A 543 2.93 34.65 -17.58
C GLN A 543 3.49 35.55 -16.45
N THR A 544 4.76 35.39 -16.10
CA THR A 544 5.41 36.19 -15.04
C THR A 544 6.05 37.44 -15.60
N SER A 545 6.35 38.41 -14.75
CA SER A 545 7.15 39.58 -15.12
C SER A 545 8.63 39.26 -15.35
N GLU A 546 9.11 38.16 -14.76
CA GLU A 546 10.50 37.71 -14.80
C GLU A 546 10.75 36.78 -16.00
N PRO A 547 11.89 36.90 -16.70
CA PRO A 547 12.23 35.98 -17.77
C PRO A 547 12.52 34.60 -17.20
N ILE A 548 12.05 33.55 -17.89
CA ILE A 548 12.42 32.15 -17.63
C ILE A 548 13.40 31.68 -18.70
N CYS A 549 14.52 31.11 -18.30
CA CYS A 549 15.66 30.84 -19.17
C CYS A 549 15.96 29.35 -19.31
N LYS A 550 16.71 29.02 -20.37
CA LYS A 550 17.21 27.67 -20.61
C LYS A 550 18.02 27.13 -19.45
N PRO A 551 17.97 25.82 -19.18
CA PRO A 551 17.08 24.87 -19.86
C PRO A 551 15.64 25.01 -19.34
N ILE A 552 14.65 24.93 -20.26
CA ILE A 552 13.22 24.87 -19.95
C ILE A 552 12.74 23.45 -20.21
N VAL A 553 12.22 22.79 -19.19
CA VAL A 553 11.87 21.37 -19.20
C VAL A 553 10.42 21.19 -18.74
N LEU A 554 9.61 20.54 -19.55
CA LEU A 554 8.31 20.03 -19.13
C LEU A 554 8.49 18.59 -18.63
N ARG A 555 8.26 18.36 -17.36
CA ARG A 555 8.37 17.03 -16.71
C ARG A 555 6.98 16.50 -16.37
N ALA A 556 6.69 15.26 -16.73
CA ALA A 556 5.49 14.56 -16.30
C ALA A 556 5.51 14.30 -14.79
N VAL A 557 4.47 14.69 -14.08
CA VAL A 557 4.20 14.34 -12.68
C VAL A 557 3.30 13.11 -12.66
N SER A 558 2.21 13.14 -13.43
CA SER A 558 1.34 11.98 -13.61
C SER A 558 0.96 11.83 -15.08
N LEU A 559 0.78 10.58 -15.48
CA LEU A 559 0.31 10.17 -16.78
C LEU A 559 -0.71 9.05 -16.57
N ASP A 560 -1.97 9.32 -16.84
CA ASP A 560 -3.10 8.43 -16.50
C ASP A 560 -4.15 8.41 -17.64
N SER A 561 -4.92 7.34 -17.74
CA SER A 561 -6.02 7.21 -18.69
C SER A 561 -7.07 6.23 -18.18
N ARG A 562 -8.34 6.52 -18.40
CA ARG A 562 -9.43 5.56 -18.22
C ARG A 562 -9.59 4.61 -19.39
N SER A 563 -9.07 5.00 -20.55
CA SER A 563 -9.24 4.27 -21.80
C SER A 563 -8.09 3.32 -22.13
N GLY A 564 -7.09 3.21 -21.29
CA GLY A 564 -5.92 2.34 -21.49
C GLY A 564 -4.75 2.74 -20.62
N THR A 565 -3.59 2.21 -20.90
CA THR A 565 -2.33 2.51 -20.18
C THR A 565 -1.47 3.44 -21.04
N PRO A 566 -1.31 4.72 -20.65
CA PRO A 566 -0.52 5.67 -21.41
C PRO A 566 0.97 5.56 -21.07
N THR A 567 1.84 5.62 -22.07
CA THR A 567 3.30 5.70 -21.93
C THR A 567 3.85 6.80 -22.83
N ALA A 568 4.75 7.63 -22.30
CA ALA A 568 5.51 8.57 -23.11
C ALA A 568 6.53 7.80 -23.96
N ILE A 569 6.62 8.12 -25.27
CA ILE A 569 7.50 7.39 -26.19
C ILE A 569 8.58 8.25 -26.85
N ASN A 570 8.58 9.56 -26.62
CA ASN A 570 9.58 10.48 -27.17
C ASN A 570 10.10 11.48 -26.12
N SER A 571 10.19 11.06 -24.85
CA SER A 571 10.81 11.88 -23.82
C SER A 571 12.32 12.00 -24.02
N ASP A 572 12.90 13.17 -23.72
CA ASP A 572 14.34 13.43 -23.90
C ASP A 572 15.22 12.73 -22.88
N ASN A 573 14.64 12.24 -21.79
CA ASN A 573 15.33 11.45 -20.77
C ASN A 573 15.10 9.94 -20.87
N GLY A 574 14.34 9.47 -21.87
CA GLY A 574 14.05 8.06 -22.10
C GLY A 574 13.09 7.41 -21.11
N LEU A 575 12.50 8.16 -20.16
CA LEU A 575 11.51 7.65 -19.22
C LEU A 575 10.12 7.66 -19.86
N THR A 576 9.27 6.70 -19.48
CA THR A 576 7.99 6.45 -20.16
C THR A 576 6.74 6.80 -19.35
N GLY A 577 6.89 7.06 -18.06
CA GLY A 577 5.81 7.40 -17.13
C GLY A 577 6.02 8.74 -16.44
N SER A 578 5.74 8.78 -15.12
CA SER A 578 6.20 9.89 -14.28
C SER A 578 7.70 10.11 -14.47
N TYR A 579 8.14 11.36 -14.39
CA TYR A 579 9.49 11.84 -14.77
C TYR A 579 9.82 11.83 -16.26
N ALA A 580 9.01 11.32 -17.16
CA ALA A 580 9.20 11.60 -18.58
C ALA A 580 9.30 13.10 -18.80
N ALA A 581 10.28 13.56 -19.56
CA ALA A 581 10.55 14.99 -19.67
C ALA A 581 10.91 15.39 -21.09
N TRP A 582 10.49 16.59 -21.45
CA TRP A 582 10.71 17.18 -22.77
C TRP A 582 11.35 18.56 -22.61
N MET A 583 12.48 18.76 -23.29
CA MET A 583 13.20 20.03 -23.32
C MET A 583 12.62 20.95 -24.40
N PHE A 584 12.45 22.22 -24.07
CA PHE A 584 11.94 23.23 -24.98
C PHE A 584 13.02 24.16 -25.53
N ASP A 585 14.28 23.93 -25.17
CA ASP A 585 15.42 24.79 -25.51
C ASP A 585 15.54 25.07 -27.01
N ASP A 586 15.37 24.04 -27.84
CA ASP A 586 15.45 24.15 -29.31
C ASP A 586 14.25 24.89 -29.92
N THR A 587 13.22 25.16 -29.12
CA THR A 587 12.01 25.86 -29.58
C THR A 587 12.03 27.36 -29.28
N LEU A 588 13.05 27.84 -28.58
CA LEU A 588 13.22 29.25 -28.21
C LEU A 588 14.01 30.01 -29.29
N GLN A 589 13.62 31.24 -29.57
CA GLN A 589 14.39 32.13 -30.47
C GLN A 589 15.62 32.73 -29.77
N GLY A 590 15.63 32.77 -28.44
CA GLY A 590 16.72 33.24 -27.59
C GLY A 590 17.05 32.27 -26.46
N ASP A 591 17.70 32.76 -25.41
CA ASP A 591 18.03 31.95 -24.23
C ASP A 591 16.94 32.00 -23.16
N CYS A 592 16.05 32.96 -23.22
CA CYS A 592 14.97 33.14 -22.25
C CYS A 592 13.64 33.49 -22.95
N LEU A 593 12.52 33.19 -22.27
CA LEU A 593 11.18 33.67 -22.58
C LEU A 593 10.86 34.88 -21.70
N GLY A 594 10.67 36.05 -22.31
CA GLY A 594 10.20 37.25 -21.62
C GLY A 594 8.72 37.17 -21.21
N ASN A 595 8.24 38.24 -20.57
CA ASN A 595 6.84 38.36 -20.16
C ASN A 595 5.90 38.19 -21.37
N GLN A 596 4.88 37.35 -21.23
CA GLN A 596 3.89 37.02 -22.30
C GLN A 596 4.49 36.40 -23.58
N GLU A 597 5.76 36.00 -23.53
CA GLU A 597 6.41 35.34 -24.65
C GLU A 597 6.14 33.83 -24.62
N ARG A 598 6.11 33.24 -25.82
CA ARG A 598 5.83 31.81 -26.05
C ARG A 598 7.05 31.12 -26.64
N SER A 599 7.30 29.90 -26.18
CA SER A 599 8.21 29.00 -26.89
C SER A 599 7.61 28.62 -28.28
N GLY A 600 8.43 28.07 -29.15
CA GLY A 600 7.92 27.28 -30.26
C GLY A 600 7.23 26.02 -29.77
N THR A 601 6.63 25.24 -30.67
CA THR A 601 5.92 24.02 -30.35
C THR A 601 6.87 22.82 -30.21
N ARG A 602 6.64 22.01 -29.19
CA ARG A 602 7.28 20.70 -28.98
C ARG A 602 6.22 19.61 -29.14
N GLU A 603 6.57 18.54 -29.86
CA GLU A 603 5.71 17.38 -29.98
C GLU A 603 5.91 16.42 -28.80
N LEU A 604 4.81 16.05 -28.13
CA LEU A 604 4.73 15.06 -27.07
C LEU A 604 3.98 13.86 -27.64
N ARG A 605 4.57 12.68 -27.58
CA ARG A 605 3.95 11.44 -28.06
C ARG A 605 3.72 10.46 -26.93
N PHE A 606 2.52 9.91 -26.91
CA PHE A 606 2.12 8.91 -25.93
C PHE A 606 1.54 7.71 -26.68
N ARG A 607 1.90 6.53 -26.23
CA ARG A 607 1.24 5.29 -26.66
C ARG A 607 0.21 4.91 -25.61
N LEU A 608 -1.02 4.73 -26.01
CA LEU A 608 -2.09 4.18 -25.21
C LEU A 608 -2.21 2.69 -25.53
N ALA A 609 -1.69 1.84 -24.64
CA ALA A 609 -1.84 0.39 -24.73
C ALA A 609 -3.19 -0.03 -24.11
N ASP A 610 -3.64 -1.24 -24.43
CA ASP A 610 -4.83 -1.87 -23.83
C ASP A 610 -6.08 -0.99 -23.89
N ILE A 611 -6.35 -0.44 -25.07
CA ILE A 611 -7.45 0.51 -25.29
C ILE A 611 -8.78 -0.15 -24.92
N ARG A 612 -9.50 0.48 -24.01
CA ARG A 612 -10.82 0.06 -23.54
C ARG A 612 -11.87 1.03 -24.08
N TYR A 613 -12.90 0.48 -24.71
CA TYR A 613 -14.09 1.25 -24.99
C TYR A 613 -14.91 1.36 -23.69
N LEU A 614 -15.13 2.57 -23.22
CA LEU A 614 -16.03 2.82 -22.10
C LEU A 614 -17.46 2.54 -22.62
N ASN A 615 -18.15 1.56 -22.04
CA ASN A 615 -19.54 1.29 -22.39
C ASN A 615 -20.44 2.48 -22.08
N ASP A 616 -21.38 2.77 -22.99
CA ASP A 616 -22.23 3.98 -23.04
C ASP A 616 -23.35 4.05 -21.99
N ASP A 617 -23.24 3.40 -20.86
CA ASP A 617 -24.26 3.48 -19.79
C ASP A 617 -24.09 4.78 -18.97
N TYR A 618 -24.42 5.92 -19.60
CA TYR A 618 -24.23 7.25 -19.03
C TYR A 618 -25.55 7.92 -18.66
N SER A 619 -25.75 8.16 -17.37
CA SER A 619 -26.63 9.24 -16.93
C SER A 619 -25.87 10.58 -17.04
N LEU A 620 -26.31 11.44 -17.94
CA LEU A 620 -25.64 12.68 -18.38
C LEU A 620 -25.69 13.87 -17.39
N ASN A 621 -25.96 13.67 -16.11
CA ASN A 621 -26.31 14.76 -15.21
C ASN A 621 -25.17 15.40 -14.41
N ASP A 622 -23.94 14.91 -14.52
CA ASP A 622 -22.79 15.48 -13.80
C ASP A 622 -21.72 16.04 -14.75
N ARG A 623 -21.69 17.37 -14.92
CA ARG A 623 -20.74 18.07 -15.79
C ARG A 623 -19.27 17.90 -15.38
N ALA A 624 -18.97 17.81 -14.08
CA ALA A 624 -17.60 17.62 -13.59
C ALA A 624 -17.10 16.21 -13.91
N ALA A 625 -17.97 15.20 -13.77
CA ALA A 625 -17.69 13.84 -14.19
C ALA A 625 -17.57 13.70 -15.72
N GLN A 626 -18.23 14.56 -16.51
CA GLN A 626 -18.11 14.57 -17.98
C GLN A 626 -16.75 15.08 -18.46
N GLN A 627 -16.20 16.15 -17.87
CA GLN A 627 -14.88 16.65 -18.23
C GLN A 627 -13.77 15.65 -17.92
N ASP A 628 -13.92 14.90 -16.84
CA ASP A 628 -12.99 13.81 -16.47
C ASP A 628 -13.11 12.55 -17.36
N ARG A 629 -14.24 12.39 -18.07
CA ARG A 629 -14.55 11.20 -18.89
C ARG A 629 -14.07 11.30 -20.34
N LEU A 630 -13.87 12.50 -20.87
CA LEU A 630 -13.55 12.73 -22.28
C LEU A 630 -12.05 12.73 -22.60
N GLY A 631 -11.17 12.66 -21.59
CA GLY A 631 -9.72 12.66 -21.81
C GLY A 631 -9.19 11.25 -22.12
N LEU A 632 -8.67 11.05 -23.35
CA LEU A 632 -7.92 9.83 -23.67
C LEU A 632 -6.71 9.66 -22.77
N ILE A 633 -6.00 10.75 -22.49
CA ILE A 633 -4.85 10.79 -21.59
C ILE A 633 -4.99 12.01 -20.68
N ARG A 634 -4.80 11.78 -19.39
CA ARG A 634 -4.66 12.81 -18.38
C ARG A 634 -3.18 12.99 -18.11
N PHE A 635 -2.70 14.20 -18.30
CA PHE A 635 -1.30 14.57 -18.10
C PHE A 635 -1.23 15.72 -17.11
N GLU A 636 -0.45 15.54 -16.06
CA GLU A 636 -0.04 16.60 -15.14
C GLU A 636 1.46 16.84 -15.31
N GLY A 637 1.85 18.06 -15.57
CA GLY A 637 3.24 18.43 -15.83
C GLY A 637 3.74 19.54 -14.92
N ARG A 638 5.04 19.52 -14.63
CA ARG A 638 5.79 20.61 -14.02
C ARG A 638 6.70 21.25 -15.06
N VAL A 639 6.78 22.56 -15.05
CA VAL A 639 7.75 23.28 -15.86
C VAL A 639 8.89 23.71 -14.97
N LEU A 640 10.09 23.21 -15.30
CA LEU A 640 11.33 23.53 -14.61
C LEU A 640 12.16 24.45 -15.52
N ALA A 641 12.76 25.48 -14.96
CA ALA A 641 13.59 26.40 -15.73
C ALA A 641 14.71 27.02 -14.88
N ALA A 642 15.76 27.52 -15.53
CA ALA A 642 16.72 28.39 -14.87
C ALA A 642 16.07 29.78 -14.65
N ARG A 643 16.37 30.43 -13.53
CA ARG A 643 16.11 31.84 -13.32
C ARG A 643 17.39 32.63 -13.68
N GLN A 644 17.21 33.78 -14.27
CA GLN A 644 18.30 34.72 -14.43
C GLN A 644 18.74 35.15 -13.02
N GLU A 645 20.02 34.95 -12.68
CA GLU A 645 20.63 35.48 -11.45
C GLU A 645 20.71 37.00 -11.46
#